data_78cae294053002d0ccf14b3b5f622426
#
_entry.id   78cae294053002d0ccf14b3b5f622426
#
_cell.length_a   1.000
_cell.length_b   1.000
_cell.length_c   1.000
_cell.angle_alpha   90.00
_cell.angle_beta   90.00
_cell.angle_gamma   90.00
#
_symmetry.space_group_name_H-M   'P 1'
#
loop_
_entity.id
_entity.type
_entity.pdbx_description
1 polymer ?
#
loop_
_entity_poly.entity_id
_entity_poly.type
_entity_poly.pdbx_seq_one_letter_code
_entity_poly.pdbx_strand_id
1 'polypeptide(L)'
;MGDDTPRLRLHHRFWRALGVVLAVVLVIAAVAGGVGFWTVTRSFPQTSGSIDVPGLQKPVTVYRDSAGVPQIIASTADDLFRAQGFVHAQDRFWEMDFRRHVTAGRLSEMFGASQVPTDTFIRALGWRRVAEQEVKLLDPTALRYFQDYADGVNAYLAAHSGAELSVEYAVLGLQNPGYKPEKWTPADSVAWLKAMAWDLRSNLEEEVDRALLAATMTPQQIADLHPGYDYAAHPTITAEGGGDPGRTTADATGATAANASANGDGSASALVAAPPADYRAQLEQVSASLESLPRLMGPAGSDIGSNSWVVSGSLTDTGKPLLANDPHLGASIPSVWYQVGLHCATVGPACPFDVSGFGFSGFPGVVIGHNDRISWGFTNLGPDVADLYVEKVTGDTYEYDGAQVPLDIRTETISVAGGKEVKVTVRSTRHGPIVTDLSDDYADIAKDQAGKLGIPAQQYQLSLQWTALAPGPTAGAIFAFDTATDWTSFRAAAERFQVPSQNLVYADVDGHIGYQAPGSVPIRAAGDGTMPVPGWTSQYGWIGTVPYDQLPSVLDPPSGYIVTANNAAVGPDYPVMITRDWEYGYRANQIAVRLQALVASGKKISAAQLADIQGDTYDANAATLVPLLQTVGAAAEPGSGAARGAALLAGWDYHDDGDSAAAAYFAVFWKNLLHDAFGRKLPASAPPTGGDRWFAVVQNLAAHPDSPWWADAKLGVSDRDGMLQRAADQAWTEARSLMGDDPARWRWDRIHTLTLTNASLGVSGVAPVEWLLNRGPYPVSGGSSVVEANGWDASVGYQADRVPSMRMIVDLADFDRSRWINLAGASGHAFDPHYTDQTDLWVRNETLPWAFSRAAVVAGAHQTLTLRPARR
;
A
#
# COMPACT_ATOMS: atom_id res chain seq x y z
N MET A 1 -17.25 68.76 51.97
CA MET A 1 -17.88 69.04 50.67
C MET A 1 -17.00 68.49 49.61
N GLY A 2 -17.21 67.38 49.24
CA GLY A 2 -17.77 66.58 48.31
C GLY A 2 -16.86 66.54 47.04
N ASP A 3 -15.89 65.60 47.04
CA ASP A 3 -15.12 65.24 45.83
C ASP A 3 -15.70 63.98 45.25
N ASP A 4 -16.70 64.09 44.37
CA ASP A 4 -17.44 62.99 43.72
C ASP A 4 -16.66 62.58 42.47
N THR A 5 -16.04 61.47 42.59
CA THR A 5 -15.07 60.81 41.74
C THR A 5 -15.56 60.50 40.33
N PRO A 6 -14.86 60.90 39.26
CA PRO A 6 -15.11 60.49 37.87
C PRO A 6 -14.71 59.00 37.58
N ARG A 7 -14.01 58.32 38.49
CA ARG A 7 -13.44 56.97 38.30
C ARG A 7 -14.50 55.86 38.22
N LEU A 8 -15.61 55.94 38.92
CA LEU A 8 -16.67 54.93 38.94
C LEU A 8 -17.48 54.85 37.62
N ARG A 9 -17.69 55.99 36.94
CA ARG A 9 -18.42 56.06 35.66
C ARG A 9 -17.59 55.51 34.48
N LEU A 10 -16.25 55.61 34.52
CA LEU A 10 -15.35 55.06 33.51
C LEU A 10 -15.33 53.54 33.59
N HIS A 11 -15.34 52.94 34.78
CA HIS A 11 -15.39 51.49 34.99
C HIS A 11 -16.66 50.88 34.48
N HIS A 12 -17.83 51.47 34.71
CA HIS A 12 -19.11 50.95 34.20
C HIS A 12 -19.21 51.03 32.67
N ARG A 13 -18.66 52.07 32.04
CA ARG A 13 -18.60 52.17 30.59
C ARG A 13 -17.65 51.16 29.96
N PHE A 14 -16.51 50.92 30.60
CA PHE A 14 -15.54 49.89 30.18
C PHE A 14 -16.18 48.49 30.23
N TRP A 15 -16.82 48.13 31.35
CA TRP A 15 -17.48 46.81 31.48
C TRP A 15 -18.68 46.64 30.54
N ARG A 16 -19.44 47.71 30.24
CA ARG A 16 -20.47 47.66 29.21
C ARG A 16 -19.90 47.52 27.80
N ALA A 17 -18.84 48.21 27.46
CA ALA A 17 -18.16 48.07 26.18
C ALA A 17 -17.56 46.67 26.02
N LEU A 18 -16.92 46.14 27.06
CA LEU A 18 -16.39 44.78 27.09
C LEU A 18 -17.52 43.73 26.92
N GLY A 19 -18.64 43.95 27.61
CA GLY A 19 -19.81 43.05 27.48
C GLY A 19 -20.41 43.07 26.07
N VAL A 20 -20.48 44.24 25.42
CA VAL A 20 -20.94 44.38 24.02
C VAL A 20 -19.94 43.67 23.06
N VAL A 21 -18.63 43.90 23.25
CA VAL A 21 -17.61 43.21 22.44
C VAL A 21 -17.71 41.69 22.60
N LEU A 22 -17.84 41.22 23.85
CA LEU A 22 -17.99 39.79 24.11
C LEU A 22 -19.27 39.23 23.47
N ALA A 23 -20.39 39.94 23.59
CA ALA A 23 -21.63 39.55 22.95
C ALA A 23 -21.52 39.50 21.41
N VAL A 24 -20.85 40.45 20.79
CA VAL A 24 -20.58 40.49 19.35
C VAL A 24 -19.68 39.29 18.94
N VAL A 25 -18.61 39.04 19.71
CA VAL A 25 -17.72 37.88 19.47
C VAL A 25 -18.49 36.58 19.58
N LEU A 26 -19.36 36.42 20.60
CA LEU A 26 -20.18 35.24 20.77
C LEU A 26 -21.19 35.06 19.62
N VAL A 27 -21.80 36.14 19.15
CA VAL A 27 -22.70 36.11 17.98
C VAL A 27 -21.93 35.70 16.71
N ILE A 28 -20.76 36.28 16.47
CA ILE A 28 -19.90 35.92 15.34
C ILE A 28 -19.50 34.44 15.43
N ALA A 29 -19.10 33.97 16.61
CA ALA A 29 -18.72 32.58 16.83
C ALA A 29 -19.93 31.63 16.61
N ALA A 30 -21.13 32.01 17.07
CA ALA A 30 -22.35 31.23 16.85
C ALA A 30 -22.75 31.18 15.37
N VAL A 31 -22.64 32.31 14.65
CA VAL A 31 -22.90 32.35 13.19
C VAL A 31 -21.86 31.52 12.44
N ALA A 32 -20.58 31.68 12.76
CA ALA A 32 -19.50 30.90 12.13
C ALA A 32 -19.66 29.41 12.41
N GLY A 33 -20.02 29.03 13.64
CA GLY A 33 -20.32 27.64 14.01
C GLY A 33 -21.52 27.09 13.24
N GLY A 34 -22.60 27.88 13.11
CA GLY A 34 -23.78 27.50 12.34
C GLY A 34 -23.51 27.33 10.85
N VAL A 35 -22.73 28.23 10.25
CA VAL A 35 -22.32 28.14 8.85
C VAL A 35 -21.39 26.93 8.66
N GLY A 36 -20.46 26.69 9.57
CA GLY A 36 -19.55 25.53 9.54
C GLY A 36 -20.35 24.23 9.60
N PHE A 37 -21.25 24.10 10.57
CA PHE A 37 -22.14 22.93 10.71
C PHE A 37 -22.96 22.70 9.44
N TRP A 38 -23.61 23.71 8.89
CA TRP A 38 -24.37 23.60 7.65
C TRP A 38 -23.49 23.20 6.46
N THR A 39 -22.27 23.76 6.35
CA THR A 39 -21.33 23.43 5.26
C THR A 39 -20.91 21.98 5.32
N VAL A 40 -20.65 21.43 6.51
CA VAL A 40 -20.28 20.03 6.70
C VAL A 40 -21.47 19.12 6.41
N THR A 41 -22.61 19.37 7.05
CA THR A 41 -23.76 18.43 7.00
C THR A 41 -24.48 18.38 5.67
N ARG A 42 -24.37 19.42 4.85
CA ARG A 42 -25.02 19.43 3.52
C ARG A 42 -24.37 18.50 2.50
N SER A 43 -23.15 18.00 2.79
CA SER A 43 -22.50 16.99 1.97
C SER A 43 -22.94 15.56 2.30
N PHE A 44 -23.66 15.37 3.42
CA PHE A 44 -24.06 14.03 3.84
C PHE A 44 -25.10 13.45 2.87
N PRO A 45 -24.91 12.19 2.46
CA PRO A 45 -25.74 11.57 1.46
C PRO A 45 -27.18 11.29 1.95
N GLN A 46 -28.14 11.30 1.04
CA GLN A 46 -29.45 10.74 1.30
C GLN A 46 -29.37 9.21 1.20
N THR A 47 -29.54 8.51 2.31
CA THR A 47 -29.40 7.05 2.41
C THR A 47 -30.71 6.30 2.61
N SER A 48 -31.85 7.03 2.65
CA SER A 48 -33.20 6.46 2.82
C SER A 48 -34.22 7.15 1.92
N GLY A 49 -35.32 6.45 1.64
CA GLY A 49 -36.42 6.96 0.80
C GLY A 49 -36.18 6.63 -0.68
N SER A 50 -36.31 7.61 -1.57
CA SER A 50 -36.09 7.37 -3.00
C SER A 50 -35.49 8.57 -3.71
N ILE A 51 -34.65 8.28 -4.73
CA ILE A 51 -34.02 9.26 -5.63
C ILE A 51 -34.30 8.83 -7.07
N ASP A 52 -34.63 9.80 -7.93
CA ASP A 52 -34.77 9.55 -9.36
C ASP A 52 -33.38 9.68 -10.03
N VAL A 53 -32.91 8.60 -10.66
CA VAL A 53 -31.61 8.52 -11.31
C VAL A 53 -31.79 8.35 -12.82
N PRO A 54 -31.23 9.24 -13.64
CA PRO A 54 -31.31 9.13 -15.10
C PRO A 54 -30.60 7.84 -15.60
N GLY A 55 -31.19 7.23 -16.61
CA GLY A 55 -30.61 6.10 -17.32
C GLY A 55 -30.84 4.73 -16.69
N LEU A 56 -31.35 4.62 -15.46
CA LEU A 56 -31.81 3.35 -14.91
C LEU A 56 -32.96 2.80 -15.75
N GLN A 57 -32.96 1.50 -15.98
CA GLN A 57 -34.06 0.78 -16.67
C GLN A 57 -35.14 0.34 -15.70
N LYS A 58 -34.71 -0.11 -14.49
CA LYS A 58 -35.58 -0.58 -13.41
C LYS A 58 -35.15 0.02 -12.08
N PRO A 59 -36.05 0.03 -11.06
CA PRO A 59 -35.67 0.44 -9.72
C PRO A 59 -34.52 -0.46 -9.15
N VAL A 60 -33.54 0.17 -8.47
CA VAL A 60 -32.49 -0.48 -7.73
C VAL A 60 -32.67 -0.18 -6.25
N THR A 61 -32.51 -1.18 -5.40
CA THR A 61 -32.58 -1.01 -3.94
C THR A 61 -31.18 -1.06 -3.35
N VAL A 62 -30.83 -0.06 -2.54
CA VAL A 62 -29.59 -0.01 -1.76
C VAL A 62 -29.96 -0.16 -0.29
N TYR A 63 -29.57 -1.27 0.31
CA TYR A 63 -29.65 -1.48 1.75
C TYR A 63 -28.31 -1.08 2.37
N ARG A 64 -28.35 -0.41 3.53
CA ARG A 64 -27.16 -0.14 4.31
C ARG A 64 -27.31 -0.73 5.71
N ASP A 65 -26.29 -1.41 6.19
CA ASP A 65 -26.25 -1.95 7.54
C ASP A 65 -25.94 -0.87 8.61
N SER A 66 -25.72 -1.28 9.84
CA SER A 66 -25.40 -0.38 10.96
C SER A 66 -24.05 0.36 10.81
N ALA A 67 -23.13 -0.13 9.96
CA ALA A 67 -21.87 0.51 9.64
C ALA A 67 -21.94 1.32 8.31
N GLY A 68 -23.14 1.50 7.75
CA GLY A 68 -23.35 2.24 6.50
C GLY A 68 -22.90 1.50 5.24
N VAL A 69 -22.52 0.23 5.33
CA VAL A 69 -22.04 -0.56 4.19
C VAL A 69 -23.16 -0.85 3.22
N PRO A 70 -23.04 -0.47 1.91
CA PRO A 70 -24.12 -0.65 0.95
C PRO A 70 -24.15 -2.07 0.36
N GLN A 71 -25.37 -2.59 0.25
CA GLN A 71 -25.73 -3.80 -0.48
C GLN A 71 -26.68 -3.40 -1.61
N ILE A 72 -26.22 -3.47 -2.85
CA ILE A 72 -26.92 -2.94 -4.04
C ILE A 72 -27.62 -4.10 -4.75
N ILE A 73 -28.92 -3.99 -4.95
CA ILE A 73 -29.72 -5.03 -5.56
C ILE A 73 -30.40 -4.50 -6.82
N ALA A 74 -30.01 -5.06 -7.97
CA ALA A 74 -30.51 -4.65 -9.28
C ALA A 74 -31.06 -5.83 -10.10
N SER A 75 -31.82 -5.53 -11.15
CA SER A 75 -32.39 -6.56 -12.06
C SER A 75 -31.56 -6.77 -13.31
N THR A 76 -30.63 -5.87 -13.62
CA THR A 76 -29.71 -5.94 -14.76
C THR A 76 -28.31 -5.53 -14.30
N ALA A 77 -27.25 -6.03 -14.95
CA ALA A 77 -25.89 -5.63 -14.66
C ALA A 77 -25.67 -4.13 -14.97
N ASP A 78 -26.27 -3.61 -16.01
CA ASP A 78 -26.21 -2.19 -16.38
C ASP A 78 -26.72 -1.30 -15.23
N ASP A 79 -27.90 -1.63 -14.65
CA ASP A 79 -28.45 -0.90 -13.50
C ASP A 79 -27.61 -1.10 -12.23
N LEU A 80 -26.99 -2.28 -12.06
CA LEU A 80 -26.13 -2.61 -10.92
C LEU A 80 -24.90 -1.71 -10.87
N PHE A 81 -24.16 -1.64 -11.98
CA PHE A 81 -22.95 -0.82 -12.03
C PHE A 81 -23.26 0.68 -12.06
N ARG A 82 -24.37 1.09 -12.69
CA ARG A 82 -24.84 2.48 -12.61
C ARG A 82 -25.17 2.87 -11.17
N ALA A 83 -25.81 2.00 -10.41
CA ALA A 83 -26.11 2.23 -9.00
C ALA A 83 -24.82 2.23 -8.16
N GLN A 84 -23.85 1.34 -8.43
CA GLN A 84 -22.57 1.35 -7.75
C GLN A 84 -21.83 2.68 -7.97
N GLY A 85 -21.76 3.18 -9.19
CA GLY A 85 -21.15 4.47 -9.50
C GLY A 85 -21.82 5.64 -8.78
N PHE A 86 -23.16 5.63 -8.73
CA PHE A 86 -23.95 6.63 -7.98
C PHE A 86 -23.63 6.59 -6.48
N VAL A 87 -23.61 5.40 -5.88
CA VAL A 87 -23.34 5.20 -4.45
C VAL A 87 -21.89 5.56 -4.09
N HIS A 88 -20.91 5.19 -4.92
CA HIS A 88 -19.50 5.59 -4.72
C HIS A 88 -19.34 7.11 -4.76
N ALA A 89 -20.00 7.79 -5.71
CA ALA A 89 -19.98 9.25 -5.78
C ALA A 89 -20.68 9.89 -4.57
N GLN A 90 -21.76 9.28 -4.09
CA GLN A 90 -22.51 9.72 -2.93
C GLN A 90 -21.65 9.70 -1.66
N ASP A 91 -20.83 8.66 -1.48
CA ASP A 91 -20.07 8.42 -0.26
C ASP A 91 -18.61 8.95 -0.30
N ARG A 92 -17.97 8.98 -1.49
CA ARG A 92 -16.51 9.11 -1.61
C ARG A 92 -16.03 10.01 -2.77
N PHE A 93 -16.87 10.92 -3.30
CA PHE A 93 -16.53 11.61 -4.55
C PHE A 93 -15.27 12.47 -4.48
N TRP A 94 -14.96 13.11 -3.33
CA TRP A 94 -13.71 13.86 -3.19
C TRP A 94 -12.48 12.96 -3.40
N GLU A 95 -12.46 11.80 -2.77
CA GLU A 95 -11.39 10.82 -2.92
C GLU A 95 -11.26 10.36 -4.38
N MET A 96 -12.37 10.09 -5.06
CA MET A 96 -12.39 9.73 -6.47
C MET A 96 -11.80 10.85 -7.34
N ASP A 97 -12.22 12.09 -7.12
CA ASP A 97 -11.75 13.26 -7.87
C ASP A 97 -10.26 13.53 -7.65
N PHE A 98 -9.79 13.42 -6.41
CA PHE A 98 -8.38 13.54 -6.08
C PHE A 98 -7.54 12.46 -6.78
N ARG A 99 -7.95 11.19 -6.69
CA ARG A 99 -7.25 10.05 -7.31
C ARG A 99 -7.16 10.19 -8.83
N ARG A 100 -8.21 10.62 -9.51
CA ARG A 100 -8.14 10.83 -10.97
C ARG A 100 -7.19 11.97 -11.35
N HIS A 101 -7.07 13.02 -10.52
CA HIS A 101 -6.10 14.09 -10.76
C HIS A 101 -4.67 13.60 -10.57
N VAL A 102 -4.40 12.81 -9.53
CA VAL A 102 -3.10 12.15 -9.36
C VAL A 102 -2.77 11.31 -10.59
N THR A 103 -3.64 10.35 -10.94
CA THR A 103 -3.35 9.39 -12.02
C THR A 103 -3.26 10.01 -13.41
N ALA A 104 -3.81 11.21 -13.57
CA ALA A 104 -3.70 12.01 -14.81
C ALA A 104 -2.55 13.02 -14.80
N GLY A 105 -1.81 13.20 -13.69
CA GLY A 105 -0.82 14.25 -13.53
C GLY A 105 -1.44 15.64 -13.65
N ARG A 106 -2.50 15.92 -12.88
CA ARG A 106 -3.32 17.13 -12.93
C ARG A 106 -3.58 17.75 -11.55
N LEU A 107 -2.79 17.39 -10.53
CA LEU A 107 -2.94 17.95 -9.18
C LEU A 107 -2.76 19.48 -9.16
N SER A 108 -1.93 20.02 -10.03
CA SER A 108 -1.71 21.46 -10.17
C SER A 108 -2.98 22.22 -10.54
N GLU A 109 -3.94 21.58 -11.21
CA GLU A 109 -5.26 22.17 -11.50
C GLU A 109 -6.10 22.38 -10.24
N MET A 110 -5.87 21.59 -9.19
CA MET A 110 -6.53 21.73 -7.88
C MET A 110 -5.73 22.63 -6.94
N PHE A 111 -4.43 22.34 -6.76
CA PHE A 111 -3.61 22.86 -5.63
C PHE A 111 -2.53 23.86 -6.05
N GLY A 112 -2.38 24.15 -7.35
CA GLY A 112 -1.45 25.16 -7.86
C GLY A 112 -0.03 24.66 -8.06
N ALA A 113 0.92 25.58 -8.15
CA ALA A 113 2.27 25.35 -8.65
C ALA A 113 3.11 24.35 -7.84
N SER A 114 2.81 24.13 -6.57
CA SER A 114 3.53 23.17 -5.71
C SER A 114 3.42 21.73 -6.21
N GLN A 115 2.39 21.42 -7.04
CA GLN A 115 2.15 20.08 -7.56
C GLN A 115 2.74 19.84 -8.95
N VAL A 116 3.37 20.84 -9.56
CA VAL A 116 3.96 20.72 -10.90
C VAL A 116 5.02 19.61 -11.00
N PRO A 117 5.93 19.44 -10.01
CA PRO A 117 6.89 18.32 -10.06
C PRO A 117 6.21 16.96 -10.08
N THR A 118 5.22 16.74 -9.22
CA THR A 118 4.42 15.50 -9.18
C THR A 118 3.71 15.25 -10.51
N ASP A 119 3.01 16.25 -11.04
CA ASP A 119 2.30 16.16 -12.30
C ASP A 119 3.29 15.87 -13.46
N THR A 120 4.46 16.49 -13.43
CA THR A 120 5.52 16.26 -14.43
C THR A 120 5.95 14.79 -14.45
N PHE A 121 6.20 14.21 -13.31
CA PHE A 121 6.60 12.81 -13.19
C PHE A 121 5.50 11.86 -13.71
N ILE A 122 4.26 12.02 -13.23
CA ILE A 122 3.13 11.18 -13.65
C ILE A 122 2.86 11.33 -15.17
N ARG A 123 2.99 12.56 -15.73
CA ARG A 123 2.88 12.81 -17.17
C ARG A 123 4.00 12.14 -17.97
N ALA A 124 5.20 12.11 -17.42
CA ALA A 124 6.32 11.42 -18.05
C ALA A 124 6.08 9.92 -18.12
N LEU A 125 5.64 9.29 -17.04
CA LEU A 125 5.22 7.87 -17.03
C LEU A 125 3.99 7.64 -17.93
N GLY A 126 3.09 8.61 -18.06
CA GLY A 126 1.97 8.55 -18.99
C GLY A 126 0.85 7.61 -18.55
N TRP A 127 0.59 7.45 -17.25
CA TRP A 127 -0.44 6.54 -16.69
C TRP A 127 -1.80 6.73 -17.34
N ARG A 128 -2.26 7.97 -17.46
CA ARG A 128 -3.55 8.29 -18.11
C ARG A 128 -3.59 7.81 -19.55
N ARG A 129 -2.51 8.01 -20.31
CA ARG A 129 -2.41 7.61 -21.71
C ARG A 129 -2.46 6.10 -21.87
N VAL A 130 -1.80 5.35 -20.97
CA VAL A 130 -1.87 3.89 -20.95
C VAL A 130 -3.29 3.43 -20.60
N ALA A 131 -3.93 4.02 -19.59
CA ALA A 131 -5.31 3.69 -19.21
C ALA A 131 -6.31 3.93 -20.37
N GLU A 132 -6.15 5.00 -21.17
CA GLU A 132 -6.96 5.26 -22.34
C GLU A 132 -6.76 4.23 -23.47
N GLN A 133 -5.58 3.61 -23.53
CA GLN A 133 -5.33 2.48 -24.43
C GLN A 133 -5.97 1.20 -23.89
N GLU A 134 -5.87 0.94 -22.58
CA GLU A 134 -6.48 -0.22 -21.93
C GLU A 134 -8.02 -0.22 -22.03
N VAL A 135 -8.65 0.94 -21.93
CA VAL A 135 -10.11 1.06 -22.18
C VAL A 135 -10.49 0.54 -23.58
N LYS A 136 -9.62 0.70 -24.58
CA LYS A 136 -9.86 0.21 -25.95
C LYS A 136 -9.64 -1.30 -26.08
N LEU A 137 -8.94 -1.91 -25.12
CA LEU A 137 -8.70 -3.36 -25.07
C LEU A 137 -9.80 -4.12 -24.33
N LEU A 138 -10.67 -3.41 -23.58
CA LEU A 138 -11.79 -4.03 -22.90
C LEU A 138 -12.75 -4.70 -23.89
N ASP A 139 -13.23 -5.88 -23.53
CA ASP A 139 -14.34 -6.48 -24.28
C ASP A 139 -15.61 -5.61 -24.17
N PRO A 140 -16.53 -5.71 -25.14
CA PRO A 140 -17.71 -4.83 -25.20
C PRO A 140 -18.59 -4.89 -23.93
N THR A 141 -18.58 -5.99 -23.19
CA THR A 141 -19.37 -6.15 -21.96
C THR A 141 -18.72 -5.42 -20.80
N ALA A 142 -17.41 -5.63 -20.59
CA ALA A 142 -16.64 -4.92 -19.57
C ALA A 142 -16.66 -3.40 -19.82
N LEU A 143 -16.46 -2.97 -21.08
CA LEU A 143 -16.55 -1.55 -21.44
C LEU A 143 -17.91 -0.94 -21.10
N ARG A 144 -19.00 -1.67 -21.33
CA ARG A 144 -20.36 -1.22 -20.96
C ARG A 144 -20.51 -1.07 -19.45
N TYR A 145 -20.00 -1.99 -18.64
CA TYR A 145 -20.04 -1.90 -17.18
C TYR A 145 -19.27 -0.67 -16.66
N PHE A 146 -18.09 -0.40 -17.21
CA PHE A 146 -17.36 0.83 -16.90
C PHE A 146 -18.13 2.09 -17.31
N GLN A 147 -18.81 2.07 -18.46
CA GLN A 147 -19.62 3.21 -18.91
C GLN A 147 -20.86 3.42 -18.03
N ASP A 148 -21.56 2.35 -17.64
CA ASP A 148 -22.73 2.43 -16.75
C ASP A 148 -22.31 2.94 -15.36
N TYR A 149 -21.17 2.49 -14.85
CA TYR A 149 -20.59 3.03 -13.63
C TYR A 149 -20.30 4.54 -13.74
N ALA A 150 -19.62 4.96 -14.81
CA ALA A 150 -19.33 6.37 -15.07
C ALA A 150 -20.63 7.22 -15.19
N ASP A 151 -21.66 6.68 -15.84
CA ASP A 151 -22.95 7.34 -15.95
C ASP A 151 -23.65 7.49 -14.58
N GLY A 152 -23.48 6.52 -13.67
CA GLY A 152 -23.96 6.60 -12.31
C GLY A 152 -23.29 7.69 -11.50
N VAL A 153 -21.96 7.78 -11.56
CA VAL A 153 -21.18 8.89 -10.97
C VAL A 153 -21.66 10.23 -11.52
N ASN A 154 -21.81 10.34 -12.83
CA ASN A 154 -22.22 11.56 -13.50
C ASN A 154 -23.67 11.96 -13.16
N ALA A 155 -24.54 11.00 -12.89
CA ALA A 155 -25.90 11.30 -12.43
C ALA A 155 -25.91 11.98 -11.05
N TYR A 156 -25.01 11.57 -10.15
CA TYR A 156 -24.81 12.23 -8.86
C TYR A 156 -24.24 13.65 -9.02
N LEU A 157 -23.20 13.80 -9.85
CA LEU A 157 -22.55 15.10 -10.14
C LEU A 157 -23.51 16.12 -10.79
N ALA A 158 -24.46 15.68 -11.58
CA ALA A 158 -25.44 16.56 -12.21
C ALA A 158 -26.40 17.21 -11.20
N ALA A 159 -26.60 16.60 -10.02
CA ALA A 159 -27.50 17.07 -8.99
C ALA A 159 -26.81 17.81 -7.83
N HIS A 160 -25.48 17.70 -7.69
CA HIS A 160 -24.74 18.24 -6.55
C HIS A 160 -23.51 19.03 -7.01
N SER A 161 -23.09 20.02 -6.22
CA SER A 161 -21.95 20.88 -6.55
C SER A 161 -21.21 21.41 -5.31
N GLY A 162 -19.92 21.65 -5.45
CA GLY A 162 -19.10 22.22 -4.40
C GLY A 162 -19.22 21.44 -3.08
N ALA A 163 -19.48 22.14 -1.98
CA ALA A 163 -19.57 21.52 -0.65
C ALA A 163 -20.80 20.60 -0.45
N GLU A 164 -21.72 20.49 -1.42
CA GLU A 164 -22.76 19.43 -1.43
C GLU A 164 -22.18 18.08 -1.85
N LEU A 165 -21.07 18.08 -2.60
CA LEU A 165 -20.32 16.88 -2.95
C LEU A 165 -19.42 16.43 -1.80
N SER A 166 -18.69 17.38 -1.20
CA SER A 166 -17.85 17.13 -0.01
C SER A 166 -17.35 18.44 0.60
N VAL A 167 -17.11 18.45 1.91
CA VAL A 167 -16.59 19.64 2.63
C VAL A 167 -15.22 20.09 2.11
N GLU A 168 -14.40 19.20 1.59
CA GLU A 168 -13.11 19.48 1.01
C GLU A 168 -13.21 20.46 -0.17
N TYR A 169 -14.28 20.44 -0.94
CA TYR A 169 -14.52 21.47 -1.99
C TYR A 169 -14.74 22.86 -1.42
N ALA A 170 -15.28 22.98 -0.20
CA ALA A 170 -15.35 24.28 0.46
C ALA A 170 -13.97 24.77 0.88
N VAL A 171 -13.11 23.87 1.35
CA VAL A 171 -11.71 24.19 1.69
C VAL A 171 -10.93 24.55 0.42
N LEU A 172 -11.00 23.72 -0.62
CA LEU A 172 -10.35 23.98 -1.91
C LEU A 172 -10.81 25.32 -2.51
N GLY A 173 -12.10 25.64 -2.38
CA GLY A 173 -12.67 26.89 -2.88
C GLY A 173 -12.09 28.16 -2.26
N LEU A 174 -11.39 28.08 -1.11
CA LEU A 174 -10.65 29.21 -0.53
C LEU A 174 -9.40 29.56 -1.35
N GLN A 175 -8.78 28.57 -1.99
CA GLN A 175 -7.58 28.74 -2.83
C GLN A 175 -7.94 28.75 -4.32
N ASN A 176 -8.90 27.96 -4.74
CA ASN A 176 -9.29 27.74 -6.12
C ASN A 176 -10.82 27.82 -6.29
N PRO A 177 -11.42 29.03 -6.19
CA PRO A 177 -12.86 29.20 -6.21
C PRO A 177 -13.51 28.86 -7.57
N GLY A 178 -12.71 28.71 -8.62
CA GLY A 178 -13.17 28.38 -9.98
C GLY A 178 -13.24 26.89 -10.26
N TYR A 179 -12.71 26.03 -9.37
CA TYR A 179 -12.65 24.62 -9.61
C TYR A 179 -14.05 23.97 -9.65
N LYS A 180 -14.26 23.13 -10.63
CA LYS A 180 -15.47 22.30 -10.78
C LYS A 180 -15.06 20.90 -11.27
N PRO A 181 -15.53 19.83 -10.60
CA PRO A 181 -15.28 18.48 -11.08
C PRO A 181 -15.80 18.26 -12.51
N GLU A 182 -15.02 17.58 -13.30
CA GLU A 182 -15.39 17.13 -14.64
C GLU A 182 -16.26 15.87 -14.59
N LYS A 183 -16.86 15.50 -15.71
CA LYS A 183 -17.55 14.23 -15.86
C LYS A 183 -16.57 13.06 -15.69
N TRP A 184 -17.03 12.02 -15.01
CA TRP A 184 -16.30 10.76 -14.87
C TRP A 184 -16.34 9.97 -16.18
N THR A 185 -15.23 9.30 -16.50
CA THR A 185 -15.08 8.45 -17.70
C THR A 185 -14.53 7.08 -17.33
N PRO A 186 -14.68 6.04 -18.15
CA PRO A 186 -14.02 4.73 -17.92
C PRO A 186 -12.51 4.82 -17.70
N ALA A 187 -11.82 5.75 -18.38
CA ALA A 187 -10.38 5.92 -18.22
C ALA A 187 -10.00 6.47 -16.82
N ASP A 188 -10.88 7.20 -16.14
CA ASP A 188 -10.65 7.63 -14.75
C ASP A 188 -10.61 6.43 -13.79
N SER A 189 -11.49 5.45 -14.01
CA SER A 189 -11.50 4.21 -13.24
C SER A 189 -10.27 3.35 -13.54
N VAL A 190 -9.95 3.12 -14.81
CA VAL A 190 -8.84 2.24 -15.23
C VAL A 190 -7.49 2.82 -14.82
N ALA A 191 -7.32 4.15 -14.84
CA ALA A 191 -6.08 4.81 -14.45
C ALA A 191 -5.68 4.52 -12.99
N TRP A 192 -6.64 4.23 -12.10
CA TRP A 192 -6.36 3.87 -10.72
C TRP A 192 -5.50 2.61 -10.60
N LEU A 193 -5.65 1.64 -11.51
CA LEU A 193 -4.78 0.45 -11.54
C LEU A 193 -3.30 0.78 -11.74
N LYS A 194 -2.97 1.91 -12.39
CA LYS A 194 -1.57 2.32 -12.57
C LYS A 194 -0.97 2.85 -11.27
N ALA A 195 -1.75 3.59 -10.50
CA ALA A 195 -1.34 4.01 -9.15
C ALA A 195 -1.16 2.81 -8.22
N MET A 196 -2.11 1.86 -8.24
CA MET A 196 -1.98 0.59 -7.49
C MET A 196 -0.73 -0.18 -7.89
N ALA A 197 -0.48 -0.31 -9.19
CA ALA A 197 0.71 -1.00 -9.69
C ALA A 197 2.01 -0.28 -9.33
N TRP A 198 1.97 1.06 -9.24
CA TRP A 198 3.12 1.85 -8.82
C TRP A 198 3.47 1.63 -7.36
N ASP A 199 2.49 1.68 -6.47
CA ASP A 199 2.70 1.50 -5.03
C ASP A 199 3.02 0.04 -4.65
N LEU A 200 2.58 -0.93 -5.48
CA LEU A 200 2.80 -2.37 -5.27
C LEU A 200 3.97 -2.95 -6.08
N ARG A 201 4.72 -2.11 -6.82
CA ARG A 201 5.96 -2.59 -7.44
C ARG A 201 7.01 -2.85 -6.37
N SER A 202 7.89 -3.77 -6.64
CA SER A 202 9.11 -4.01 -5.86
C SER A 202 10.33 -3.75 -6.72
N ASN A 203 11.49 -3.83 -6.10
CA ASN A 203 12.83 -3.80 -6.66
C ASN A 203 13.36 -2.44 -7.15
N LEU A 204 12.56 -1.51 -7.63
CA LEU A 204 13.06 -0.26 -8.20
C LEU A 204 13.83 0.58 -7.17
N GLU A 205 13.33 0.68 -5.96
CA GLU A 205 14.00 1.38 -4.85
C GLU A 205 15.27 0.63 -4.43
N GLU A 206 15.21 -0.69 -4.34
CA GLU A 206 16.36 -1.55 -4.01
C GLU A 206 17.43 -1.48 -5.10
N GLU A 207 17.04 -1.41 -6.38
CA GLU A 207 17.95 -1.23 -7.51
C GLU A 207 18.70 0.11 -7.40
N VAL A 208 17.97 1.21 -7.13
CA VAL A 208 18.53 2.56 -6.93
C VAL A 208 19.46 2.57 -5.72
N ASP A 209 19.03 2.02 -4.59
CA ASP A 209 19.82 1.94 -3.36
C ASP A 209 21.14 1.19 -3.58
N ARG A 210 21.10 0.00 -4.18
CA ARG A 210 22.32 -0.78 -4.50
C ARG A 210 23.25 -0.01 -5.41
N ALA A 211 22.70 0.67 -6.42
CA ALA A 211 23.50 1.46 -7.34
C ALA A 211 24.16 2.67 -6.65
N LEU A 212 23.46 3.35 -5.74
CA LEU A 212 24.01 4.44 -4.93
C LEU A 212 25.07 3.94 -3.95
N LEU A 213 24.82 2.81 -3.28
CA LEU A 213 25.76 2.18 -2.35
C LEU A 213 27.04 1.69 -3.05
N ALA A 214 26.94 1.18 -4.29
CA ALA A 214 28.07 0.69 -5.08
C ALA A 214 29.14 1.78 -5.35
N ALA A 215 28.78 3.05 -5.25
CA ALA A 215 29.72 4.16 -5.38
C ALA A 215 30.68 4.30 -4.17
N THR A 216 30.31 3.78 -3.00
CA THR A 216 31.04 4.01 -1.74
C THR A 216 31.32 2.74 -0.95
N MET A 217 30.67 1.64 -1.27
CA MET A 217 30.76 0.37 -0.55
C MET A 217 31.30 -0.74 -1.43
N THR A 218 31.93 -1.72 -0.78
CA THR A 218 32.36 -2.94 -1.45
C THR A 218 31.17 -3.84 -1.77
N PRO A 219 31.29 -4.76 -2.75
CA PRO A 219 30.25 -5.75 -3.03
C PRO A 219 29.81 -6.56 -1.81
N GLN A 220 30.73 -6.91 -0.92
CA GLN A 220 30.41 -7.63 0.30
C GLN A 220 29.55 -6.79 1.26
N GLN A 221 29.85 -5.51 1.41
CA GLN A 221 29.05 -4.61 2.26
C GLN A 221 27.63 -4.44 1.71
N ILE A 222 27.48 -4.39 0.38
CA ILE A 222 26.15 -4.34 -0.25
C ILE A 222 25.42 -5.67 -0.02
N ALA A 223 26.10 -6.81 -0.17
CA ALA A 223 25.51 -8.12 0.10
C ALA A 223 25.11 -8.28 1.58
N ASP A 224 25.86 -7.72 2.51
CA ASP A 224 25.52 -7.71 3.94
C ASP A 224 24.20 -6.93 4.21
N LEU A 225 23.92 -5.86 3.44
CA LEU A 225 22.71 -5.03 3.56
C LEU A 225 21.51 -5.56 2.77
N HIS A 226 21.73 -6.46 1.82
CA HIS A 226 20.73 -7.13 1.01
C HIS A 226 20.95 -8.65 1.03
N PRO A 227 20.76 -9.29 2.19
CA PRO A 227 20.92 -10.74 2.30
C PRO A 227 19.88 -11.46 1.44
N GLY A 228 20.22 -12.63 0.93
CA GLY A 228 19.26 -13.49 0.23
C GLY A 228 18.19 -14.04 1.17
N TYR A 229 17.06 -14.48 0.59
CA TYR A 229 16.00 -15.14 1.34
C TYR A 229 16.51 -16.46 1.98
N ASP A 230 16.24 -16.67 3.26
CA ASP A 230 16.62 -17.89 3.98
C ASP A 230 15.58 -19.00 3.77
N TYR A 231 15.76 -19.76 2.70
CA TYR A 231 14.91 -20.89 2.35
C TYR A 231 14.96 -22.04 3.38
N ALA A 232 15.95 -22.08 4.25
CA ALA A 232 16.04 -23.10 5.30
C ALA A 232 15.22 -22.74 6.54
N ALA A 233 15.12 -21.46 6.85
CA ALA A 233 14.39 -20.96 8.02
C ALA A 233 12.94 -20.57 7.71
N HIS A 234 12.65 -20.14 6.49
CA HIS A 234 11.35 -19.58 6.12
C HIS A 234 10.67 -20.34 4.98
N PRO A 235 9.33 -20.54 5.05
CA PRO A 235 8.60 -21.31 4.06
C PRO A 235 8.46 -20.57 2.73
N THR A 236 8.33 -21.33 1.64
CA THR A 236 7.81 -20.81 0.37
C THR A 236 6.29 -21.05 0.27
N ILE A 237 5.60 -20.29 -0.60
CA ILE A 237 4.15 -20.44 -0.77
C ILE A 237 3.82 -21.78 -1.43
N THR A 238 4.59 -22.18 -2.46
CA THR A 238 4.50 -23.48 -3.09
C THR A 238 5.65 -24.37 -2.65
N ALA A 239 5.40 -25.67 -2.47
CA ALA A 239 6.45 -26.63 -2.17
C ALA A 239 7.47 -26.73 -3.33
N GLU A 240 8.67 -27.31 -3.06
CA GLU A 240 9.71 -27.53 -4.06
C GLU A 240 9.13 -28.09 -5.38
N GLY A 241 9.40 -27.40 -6.49
CA GLY A 241 8.92 -27.78 -7.81
C GLY A 241 7.52 -27.28 -8.19
N GLY A 242 6.93 -26.38 -7.41
CA GLY A 242 5.57 -25.79 -7.48
C GLY A 242 4.94 -25.59 -8.86
N GLY A 243 4.67 -26.68 -9.56
CA GLY A 243 3.90 -26.74 -10.78
C GLY A 243 2.72 -27.69 -10.61
N ASP A 244 1.69 -27.48 -11.41
CA ASP A 244 0.52 -28.34 -11.52
C ASP A 244 0.94 -29.82 -11.51
N PRO A 245 0.36 -30.71 -10.65
CA PRO A 245 0.65 -32.14 -10.64
C PRO A 245 0.47 -32.86 -11.98
N GLY A 246 -0.19 -32.23 -12.96
CA GLY A 246 -0.34 -32.72 -14.34
C GLY A 246 0.82 -32.37 -15.27
N ARG A 247 1.81 -31.59 -14.82
CA ARG A 247 2.89 -31.09 -15.66
C ARG A 247 4.08 -32.06 -15.65
N THR A 248 4.42 -32.62 -16.81
CA THR A 248 5.67 -33.36 -16.98
C THR A 248 6.81 -32.43 -17.30
N THR A 249 7.99 -32.67 -16.70
CA THR A 249 9.24 -31.88 -16.87
C THR A 249 9.74 -31.80 -18.33
N ALA A 250 9.03 -32.42 -19.28
CA ALA A 250 9.39 -32.43 -20.69
C ALA A 250 9.03 -31.13 -21.45
N ASP A 251 8.07 -30.31 -20.94
CA ASP A 251 7.59 -29.11 -21.63
C ASP A 251 8.38 -27.82 -21.29
N ALA A 252 9.32 -27.93 -20.33
CA ALA A 252 10.10 -26.79 -19.85
C ALA A 252 11.36 -26.47 -20.68
N THR A 253 11.65 -27.23 -21.72
CA THR A 253 12.98 -27.16 -22.41
C THR A 253 13.13 -26.02 -23.44
N GLY A 254 12.12 -25.20 -23.66
CA GLY A 254 12.18 -24.11 -24.66
C GLY A 254 12.66 -22.75 -24.14
N ALA A 255 12.47 -22.43 -22.87
CA ALA A 255 12.80 -21.11 -22.29
C ALA A 255 14.01 -21.12 -21.33
N THR A 256 14.62 -22.28 -21.11
CA THR A 256 15.52 -22.57 -20.00
C THR A 256 16.96 -22.11 -20.15
N ALA A 257 17.42 -21.65 -21.31
CA ALA A 257 18.84 -21.37 -21.51
C ALA A 257 19.31 -20.00 -20.99
N ALA A 258 18.43 -19.01 -20.90
CA ALA A 258 18.84 -17.66 -20.54
C ALA A 258 18.80 -17.37 -19.02
N ASN A 259 17.86 -17.95 -18.29
CA ASN A 259 17.67 -17.68 -16.86
C ASN A 259 18.20 -18.79 -15.92
N ALA A 260 18.47 -19.99 -16.39
CA ALA A 260 19.02 -21.09 -15.57
C ALA A 260 20.42 -20.79 -14.99
N SER A 261 21.15 -19.84 -15.56
CA SER A 261 22.44 -19.40 -15.02
C SER A 261 22.33 -18.47 -13.80
N ALA A 262 21.13 -17.99 -13.46
CA ALA A 262 20.94 -17.02 -12.38
C ALA A 262 20.61 -17.66 -11.03
N ASN A 263 20.17 -18.93 -11.00
CA ASN A 263 19.76 -19.62 -9.77
C ASN A 263 20.82 -20.57 -9.18
N GLY A 264 21.99 -20.68 -9.79
CA GLY A 264 23.06 -21.57 -9.35
C GLY A 264 24.07 -20.87 -8.45
N ASP A 265 24.12 -21.34 -7.23
CA ASP A 265 25.20 -21.17 -6.22
C ASP A 265 25.46 -19.74 -5.72
N GLY A 266 25.46 -19.56 -4.37
CA GLY A 266 25.81 -18.34 -3.66
C GLY A 266 27.26 -17.82 -3.85
N SER A 267 27.86 -18.10 -4.99
CA SER A 267 28.99 -17.37 -5.54
C SER A 267 28.50 -16.06 -6.06
N ALA A 268 28.97 -14.97 -5.47
CA ALA A 268 28.83 -13.61 -5.95
C ALA A 268 28.65 -13.61 -7.48
N SER A 269 27.38 -13.46 -7.94
CA SER A 269 27.08 -13.15 -9.34
C SER A 269 28.13 -12.13 -9.75
N ALA A 270 28.84 -12.38 -10.84
CA ALA A 270 29.80 -11.41 -11.33
C ALA A 270 29.00 -10.11 -11.45
N LEU A 271 29.19 -9.25 -10.45
CA LEU A 271 28.62 -7.92 -10.45
C LEU A 271 28.92 -7.38 -11.86
N VAL A 272 27.88 -7.13 -12.64
CA VAL A 272 28.04 -6.32 -13.84
C VAL A 272 28.94 -5.19 -13.39
N ALA A 273 30.09 -5.00 -14.04
CA ALA A 273 31.11 -4.05 -13.60
C ALA A 273 30.37 -2.77 -13.20
N ALA A 274 30.58 -2.35 -11.95
CA ALA A 274 29.86 -1.23 -11.38
C ALA A 274 29.72 -0.15 -12.44
N PRO A 275 28.50 0.37 -12.69
CA PRO A 275 28.34 1.36 -13.72
C PRO A 275 29.35 2.49 -13.50
N PRO A 276 29.79 3.21 -14.53
CA PRO A 276 30.74 4.30 -14.37
C PRO A 276 30.26 5.25 -13.26
N ALA A 277 31.15 5.71 -12.38
CA ALA A 277 30.85 6.65 -11.29
C ALA A 277 30.11 7.95 -11.75
N ASP A 278 29.96 8.10 -13.04
CA ASP A 278 29.52 9.29 -13.75
C ASP A 278 27.99 9.49 -13.74
N TYR A 279 27.17 8.52 -13.31
CA TYR A 279 25.71 8.65 -13.26
C TYR A 279 25.11 8.63 -11.84
N ARG A 280 25.95 8.73 -10.79
CA ARG A 280 25.50 8.81 -9.40
C ARG A 280 24.51 9.96 -9.18
N ALA A 281 24.78 11.12 -9.79
CA ALA A 281 23.88 12.29 -9.70
C ALA A 281 22.49 11.98 -10.29
N GLN A 282 22.40 11.18 -11.35
CA GLN A 282 21.15 10.74 -11.96
C GLN A 282 20.37 9.77 -11.06
N LEU A 283 21.07 8.88 -10.35
CA LEU A 283 20.43 7.98 -9.38
C LEU A 283 19.90 8.75 -8.16
N GLU A 284 20.68 9.69 -7.61
CA GLU A 284 20.24 10.57 -6.52
C GLU A 284 19.00 11.38 -6.94
N GLN A 285 18.93 11.79 -8.18
CA GLN A 285 17.78 12.48 -8.77
C GLN A 285 16.55 11.57 -8.86
N VAL A 286 16.71 10.34 -9.36
CA VAL A 286 15.59 9.37 -9.44
C VAL A 286 15.08 9.06 -8.04
N SER A 287 15.95 8.82 -7.07
CA SER A 287 15.57 8.61 -5.67
C SER A 287 14.73 9.79 -5.13
N ALA A 288 15.20 11.02 -5.30
CA ALA A 288 14.46 12.20 -4.85
C ALA A 288 13.10 12.38 -5.58
N SER A 289 13.04 12.00 -6.87
CA SER A 289 11.78 12.05 -7.63
C SER A 289 10.78 11.00 -7.15
N LEU A 290 11.24 9.79 -6.83
CA LEU A 290 10.42 8.74 -6.23
C LEU A 290 9.85 9.17 -4.87
N GLU A 291 10.66 9.82 -4.03
CA GLU A 291 10.24 10.33 -2.72
C GLU A 291 9.22 11.47 -2.81
N SER A 292 9.21 12.22 -3.92
CA SER A 292 8.31 13.37 -4.12
C SER A 292 6.88 12.98 -4.53
N LEU A 293 6.65 11.72 -4.92
CA LEU A 293 5.34 11.26 -5.35
C LEU A 293 4.34 11.19 -4.18
N PRO A 294 3.05 11.50 -4.43
CA PRO A 294 2.02 11.30 -3.42
C PRO A 294 1.98 9.82 -3.01
N ARG A 295 2.10 9.57 -1.74
CA ARG A 295 1.94 8.23 -1.15
C ARG A 295 0.46 7.91 -1.06
N LEU A 296 -0.10 7.30 -2.10
CA LEU A 296 -1.53 7.03 -2.19
C LEU A 296 -1.96 5.83 -1.37
N MET A 297 -1.04 4.87 -1.18
CA MET A 297 -1.31 3.63 -0.45
C MET A 297 -0.33 3.39 0.70
N GLY A 298 0.58 4.31 0.97
CA GLY A 298 1.56 4.21 2.04
C GLY A 298 2.96 4.63 1.64
N PRO A 299 3.94 4.53 2.55
CA PRO A 299 5.34 4.80 2.25
C PRO A 299 5.83 3.87 1.13
N ALA A 300 6.64 4.40 0.21
CA ALA A 300 7.28 3.62 -0.84
C ALA A 300 8.28 2.62 -0.23
N GLY A 301 8.43 1.46 -0.87
CA GLY A 301 9.45 0.48 -0.52
C GLY A 301 8.93 -0.88 -0.10
N SER A 302 9.85 -1.76 0.33
CA SER A 302 9.65 -3.16 0.66
C SER A 302 8.68 -3.45 1.82
N ASP A 303 8.26 -2.42 2.55
CA ASP A 303 7.47 -2.58 3.78
C ASP A 303 5.95 -2.58 3.56
N ILE A 304 5.44 -2.35 2.34
CA ILE A 304 4.03 -2.59 2.00
C ILE A 304 3.83 -4.09 1.89
N GLY A 305 2.91 -4.63 2.68
CA GLY A 305 2.71 -6.06 2.77
C GLY A 305 1.25 -6.47 2.76
N SER A 306 1.04 -7.74 2.97
CA SER A 306 -0.30 -8.33 3.15
C SER A 306 -0.16 -9.71 3.77
N ASN A 307 -1.20 -10.19 4.46
CA ASN A 307 -1.31 -11.59 4.79
C ASN A 307 -2.53 -12.20 4.09
N SER A 308 -2.41 -13.42 3.63
CA SER A 308 -3.56 -14.24 3.25
C SER A 308 -3.25 -15.71 3.48
N TRP A 309 -4.21 -16.45 3.99
CA TRP A 309 -4.11 -17.89 4.10
C TRP A 309 -5.47 -18.53 3.96
N VAL A 310 -5.45 -19.79 3.54
CA VAL A 310 -6.64 -20.62 3.38
C VAL A 310 -6.42 -21.97 4.00
N VAL A 311 -7.45 -22.50 4.66
CA VAL A 311 -7.44 -23.79 5.33
C VAL A 311 -8.55 -24.65 4.72
N SER A 312 -8.20 -25.91 4.33
CA SER A 312 -9.14 -26.83 3.71
C SER A 312 -10.21 -27.32 4.67
N GLY A 313 -11.37 -27.65 4.16
CA GLY A 313 -12.50 -28.18 4.95
C GLY A 313 -12.19 -29.42 5.79
N SER A 314 -11.18 -30.21 5.40
CA SER A 314 -10.72 -31.34 6.18
C SER A 314 -10.16 -30.96 7.55
N LEU A 315 -9.66 -29.74 7.71
CA LEU A 315 -9.05 -29.19 8.93
C LEU A 315 -10.02 -28.30 9.71
N THR A 316 -11.07 -27.76 9.09
CA THR A 316 -11.99 -26.78 9.72
C THR A 316 -13.14 -27.44 10.50
N ASP A 317 -13.74 -26.69 11.39
CA ASP A 317 -14.88 -27.10 12.21
C ASP A 317 -16.20 -27.18 11.41
N THR A 318 -16.30 -26.41 10.32
CA THR A 318 -17.47 -26.37 9.43
C THR A 318 -17.42 -27.45 8.33
N GLY A 319 -16.26 -28.08 8.11
CA GLY A 319 -16.04 -29.04 7.04
C GLY A 319 -15.93 -28.41 5.64
N LYS A 320 -15.88 -27.08 5.55
CA LYS A 320 -15.63 -26.30 4.33
C LYS A 320 -14.44 -25.36 4.53
N PRO A 321 -13.78 -24.87 3.46
CA PRO A 321 -12.64 -23.99 3.60
C PRO A 321 -12.96 -22.71 4.38
N LEU A 322 -11.93 -22.21 5.06
CA LEU A 322 -11.89 -20.86 5.65
C LEU A 322 -10.76 -20.07 4.97
N LEU A 323 -11.03 -18.85 4.53
CA LEU A 323 -10.04 -17.97 3.90
C LEU A 323 -9.92 -16.67 4.70
N ALA A 324 -8.70 -16.29 5.08
CA ALA A 324 -8.37 -15.02 5.72
C ALA A 324 -7.52 -14.14 4.80
N ASN A 325 -7.71 -12.82 4.86
CA ASN A 325 -6.88 -11.85 4.15
C ASN A 325 -6.88 -10.50 4.87
N ASP A 326 -5.71 -9.85 4.94
CA ASP A 326 -5.48 -8.52 5.47
C ASP A 326 -4.33 -7.84 4.73
N PRO A 327 -4.61 -6.97 3.73
CA PRO A 327 -3.61 -6.14 3.06
C PRO A 327 -3.09 -5.03 3.98
N HIS A 328 -1.75 -4.88 4.05
CA HIS A 328 -1.08 -3.85 4.85
C HIS A 328 -0.69 -2.68 3.96
N LEU A 329 -1.42 -1.60 4.10
CA LEU A 329 -1.25 -0.40 3.28
C LEU A 329 -1.15 0.83 4.18
N GLY A 330 -0.91 1.99 3.58
CA GLY A 330 -0.80 3.25 4.32
C GLY A 330 -2.06 3.62 5.09
N ALA A 331 -1.84 4.16 6.28
CA ALA A 331 -2.88 4.61 7.19
C ALA A 331 -3.54 5.90 6.69
N SER A 332 -4.61 5.78 5.93
CA SER A 332 -5.34 6.92 5.36
C SER A 332 -6.81 6.96 5.77
N ILE A 333 -7.38 8.16 5.70
CA ILE A 333 -8.82 8.38 5.81
C ILE A 333 -9.29 9.29 4.66
N PRO A 334 -10.30 8.88 3.89
CA PRO A 334 -10.96 7.56 3.92
C PRO A 334 -9.98 6.41 3.71
N SER A 335 -10.30 5.21 4.21
CA SER A 335 -9.54 4.00 3.89
C SER A 335 -9.53 3.75 2.38
N VAL A 336 -8.45 3.15 1.87
CA VAL A 336 -8.32 2.81 0.44
C VAL A 336 -9.45 1.90 -0.04
N TRP A 337 -9.93 1.02 0.84
CA TRP A 337 -11.00 0.06 0.56
C TRP A 337 -12.39 0.66 0.75
N TYR A 338 -13.31 0.16 -0.06
CA TYR A 338 -14.74 0.41 0.05
C TYR A 338 -15.50 -0.91 0.09
N GLN A 339 -16.20 -1.18 1.20
CA GLN A 339 -17.02 -2.39 1.38
C GLN A 339 -18.30 -2.28 0.57
N VAL A 340 -18.69 -3.33 -0.18
CA VAL A 340 -19.89 -3.33 -1.02
C VAL A 340 -20.39 -4.74 -1.30
N GLY A 341 -21.72 -4.89 -1.43
CA GLY A 341 -22.34 -6.06 -2.03
C GLY A 341 -23.05 -5.67 -3.33
N LEU A 342 -22.88 -6.48 -4.35
CA LEU A 342 -23.42 -6.31 -5.70
C LEU A 342 -24.26 -7.53 -6.06
N HIS A 343 -25.58 -7.42 -5.95
CA HIS A 343 -26.49 -8.53 -6.03
C HIS A 343 -27.48 -8.37 -7.20
N CYS A 344 -27.52 -9.35 -8.07
CA CYS A 344 -28.61 -9.47 -9.02
C CYS A 344 -29.87 -9.97 -8.32
N ALA A 345 -31.00 -9.33 -8.55
CA ALA A 345 -32.30 -9.78 -8.01
C ALA A 345 -32.62 -11.22 -8.41
N THR A 346 -32.12 -11.65 -9.57
CA THR A 346 -32.10 -13.01 -10.07
C THR A 346 -30.81 -13.17 -10.88
N VAL A 347 -29.94 -14.08 -10.47
CA VAL A 347 -28.70 -14.39 -11.18
C VAL A 347 -29.03 -15.06 -12.51
N GLY A 348 -28.46 -14.57 -13.60
CA GLY A 348 -28.68 -15.09 -14.94
C GLY A 348 -27.96 -14.26 -16.00
N PRO A 349 -28.10 -14.54 -17.30
CA PRO A 349 -27.34 -13.90 -18.36
C PRO A 349 -27.45 -12.36 -18.43
N ALA A 350 -28.57 -11.79 -17.98
CA ALA A 350 -28.79 -10.34 -17.97
C ALA A 350 -28.15 -9.67 -16.72
N CYS A 351 -27.88 -10.43 -15.68
CA CYS A 351 -27.30 -10.00 -14.42
C CYS A 351 -26.59 -11.20 -13.76
N PRO A 352 -25.30 -11.43 -14.03
CA PRO A 352 -24.59 -12.62 -13.55
C PRO A 352 -23.91 -12.44 -12.18
N PHE A 353 -24.12 -11.33 -11.49
CA PHE A 353 -23.39 -10.98 -10.28
C PHE A 353 -24.17 -11.33 -9.00
N ASP A 354 -23.50 -11.99 -8.08
CA ASP A 354 -23.90 -12.13 -6.68
C ASP A 354 -22.60 -12.18 -5.85
N VAL A 355 -22.04 -10.99 -5.57
CA VAL A 355 -20.68 -10.83 -5.07
C VAL A 355 -20.63 -9.76 -3.98
N SER A 356 -19.78 -9.98 -2.97
CA SER A 356 -19.59 -9.02 -1.89
C SER A 356 -18.13 -9.00 -1.44
N GLY A 357 -17.64 -7.83 -1.03
CA GLY A 357 -16.25 -7.67 -0.61
C GLY A 357 -15.78 -6.23 -0.58
N PHE A 358 -14.51 -6.08 -0.87
CA PHE A 358 -13.78 -4.82 -0.89
C PHE A 358 -13.48 -4.41 -2.34
N GLY A 359 -13.87 -3.22 -2.70
CA GLY A 359 -13.52 -2.55 -3.95
C GLY A 359 -12.82 -1.24 -3.69
N PHE A 360 -12.63 -0.46 -4.75
CA PHE A 360 -12.10 0.91 -4.65
C PHE A 360 -13.15 1.91 -5.07
N SER A 361 -13.32 2.99 -4.31
CA SER A 361 -14.12 4.12 -4.78
C SER A 361 -13.53 4.68 -6.09
N GLY A 362 -14.35 4.74 -7.13
CA GLY A 362 -13.88 5.10 -8.48
C GLY A 362 -13.68 3.90 -9.43
N PHE A 363 -13.76 2.65 -8.95
CA PHE A 363 -13.62 1.45 -9.77
C PHE A 363 -14.82 0.49 -9.57
N PRO A 364 -15.44 -0.04 -10.65
CA PRO A 364 -16.56 -0.96 -10.55
C PRO A 364 -16.14 -2.40 -10.22
N GLY A 365 -17.02 -3.15 -9.56
CA GLY A 365 -16.82 -4.54 -9.16
C GLY A 365 -16.25 -4.69 -7.76
N VAL A 366 -15.88 -5.93 -7.40
CA VAL A 366 -15.27 -6.33 -6.13
C VAL A 366 -13.85 -6.85 -6.41
N VAL A 367 -12.84 -6.29 -5.73
CA VAL A 367 -11.44 -6.66 -5.95
C VAL A 367 -11.03 -7.86 -5.10
N ILE A 368 -11.42 -7.87 -3.83
CA ILE A 368 -11.17 -8.96 -2.86
C ILE A 368 -12.48 -9.30 -2.17
N GLY A 369 -12.84 -10.58 -2.10
CA GLY A 369 -14.08 -10.98 -1.45
C GLY A 369 -14.54 -12.38 -1.81
N HIS A 370 -15.83 -12.54 -2.01
CA HIS A 370 -16.45 -13.79 -2.39
C HIS A 370 -17.72 -13.54 -3.22
N ASN A 371 -18.07 -14.52 -4.04
CA ASN A 371 -19.42 -14.66 -4.61
C ASN A 371 -20.14 -15.85 -3.95
N ASP A 372 -21.19 -16.38 -4.56
CA ASP A 372 -21.96 -17.53 -4.03
C ASP A 372 -21.25 -18.88 -4.20
N ARG A 373 -20.08 -18.94 -4.87
CA ARG A 373 -19.34 -20.16 -5.19
C ARG A 373 -17.91 -20.18 -4.69
N ILE A 374 -17.21 -19.05 -4.80
CA ILE A 374 -15.77 -18.94 -4.52
C ILE A 374 -15.48 -17.76 -3.61
N SER A 375 -14.33 -17.82 -2.92
CA SER A 375 -13.70 -16.69 -2.23
C SER A 375 -12.27 -16.53 -2.71
N TRP A 376 -11.80 -15.28 -2.74
CA TRP A 376 -10.42 -14.96 -3.10
C TRP A 376 -9.85 -13.84 -2.25
N GLY A 377 -8.53 -13.94 -1.99
CA GLY A 377 -7.71 -12.96 -1.30
C GLY A 377 -6.46 -12.64 -2.10
N PHE A 378 -5.90 -11.44 -1.89
CA PHE A 378 -4.72 -10.96 -2.59
C PHE A 378 -3.61 -10.63 -1.61
N THR A 379 -2.36 -10.99 -1.97
CA THR A 379 -1.15 -10.39 -1.39
C THR A 379 -0.20 -9.97 -2.49
N ASN A 380 0.64 -8.97 -2.26
CA ASN A 380 1.60 -8.55 -3.27
C ASN A 380 2.61 -9.68 -3.55
N LEU A 381 2.82 -10.01 -4.83
CA LEU A 381 3.82 -11.01 -5.24
C LEU A 381 5.25 -10.44 -5.18
N GLY A 382 5.39 -9.15 -5.46
CA GLY A 382 6.68 -8.46 -5.50
C GLY A 382 7.65 -8.96 -6.57
N PRO A 383 7.22 -9.24 -7.81
CA PRO A 383 8.17 -9.63 -8.85
C PRO A 383 8.98 -8.44 -9.32
N ASP A 384 10.13 -8.73 -9.88
CA ASP A 384 10.99 -7.72 -10.49
C ASP A 384 10.44 -7.32 -11.87
N VAL A 385 9.69 -6.19 -11.89
CA VAL A 385 8.91 -5.72 -13.05
C VAL A 385 9.31 -4.34 -13.55
N ALA A 386 10.36 -3.75 -12.97
CA ALA A 386 10.83 -2.42 -13.31
C ALA A 386 12.36 -2.38 -13.33
N ASP A 387 12.95 -1.94 -14.44
CA ASP A 387 14.41 -1.83 -14.62
C ASP A 387 14.81 -0.43 -15.03
N LEU A 388 15.95 0.03 -14.53
CA LEU A 388 16.62 1.25 -14.99
C LEU A 388 17.69 0.92 -16.03
N TYR A 389 17.68 1.68 -17.10
CA TYR A 389 18.69 1.61 -18.16
C TYR A 389 19.51 2.89 -18.21
N VAL A 390 20.83 2.74 -18.20
CA VAL A 390 21.74 3.86 -18.41
C VAL A 390 21.86 4.09 -19.90
N GLU A 391 21.41 5.25 -20.37
CA GLU A 391 21.34 5.62 -21.78
C GLU A 391 22.44 6.62 -22.15
N LYS A 392 22.99 6.52 -23.35
CA LYS A 392 23.88 7.53 -23.93
C LYS A 392 23.09 8.42 -24.88
N VAL A 393 22.69 9.60 -24.39
CA VAL A 393 21.83 10.54 -25.11
C VAL A 393 22.65 11.69 -25.67
N THR A 394 22.44 12.02 -26.95
CA THR A 394 23.07 13.18 -27.62
C THR A 394 21.99 13.96 -28.39
N GLY A 395 21.62 15.12 -27.86
CA GLY A 395 20.51 15.89 -28.44
C GLY A 395 19.21 15.10 -28.40
N ASP A 396 18.59 14.91 -29.55
CA ASP A 396 17.33 14.18 -29.73
C ASP A 396 17.53 12.71 -30.16
N THR A 397 18.72 12.15 -29.91
CA THR A 397 19.05 10.76 -30.24
C THR A 397 19.72 10.07 -29.09
N TYR A 398 19.66 8.73 -29.05
CA TYR A 398 20.40 7.88 -28.13
C TYR A 398 21.15 6.78 -28.87
N GLU A 399 22.26 6.28 -28.29
CA GLU A 399 23.04 5.17 -28.86
C GLU A 399 22.36 3.84 -28.60
N TYR A 400 22.25 2.99 -29.64
CA TYR A 400 21.81 1.60 -29.49
C TYR A 400 22.54 0.72 -30.52
N ASP A 401 23.28 -0.29 -30.06
CA ASP A 401 24.12 -1.18 -30.87
C ASP A 401 25.01 -0.41 -31.88
N GLY A 402 25.63 0.68 -31.43
CA GLY A 402 26.51 1.54 -32.23
C GLY A 402 25.82 2.46 -33.21
N ALA A 403 24.49 2.47 -33.25
CA ALA A 403 23.69 3.38 -34.06
C ALA A 403 23.06 4.50 -33.23
N GLN A 404 22.92 5.69 -33.82
CA GLN A 404 22.14 6.78 -33.21
C GLN A 404 20.66 6.61 -33.62
N VAL A 405 19.80 6.40 -32.61
CA VAL A 405 18.36 6.19 -32.75
C VAL A 405 17.62 7.44 -32.24
N PRO A 406 16.61 7.95 -32.99
CA PRO A 406 15.81 9.08 -32.51
C PRO A 406 15.06 8.75 -31.21
N LEU A 407 15.01 9.72 -30.28
CA LEU A 407 14.12 9.66 -29.12
C LEU A 407 12.66 9.84 -29.55
N ASP A 408 11.74 9.20 -28.87
CA ASP A 408 10.32 9.57 -28.92
C ASP A 408 10.11 10.80 -28.00
N ILE A 409 9.72 11.92 -28.61
CA ILE A 409 9.61 13.22 -27.92
C ILE A 409 8.17 13.68 -28.00
N ARG A 410 7.57 13.93 -26.84
CA ARG A 410 6.24 14.51 -26.73
C ARG A 410 6.23 15.71 -25.79
N THR A 411 5.34 16.66 -26.05
CA THR A 411 5.10 17.82 -25.18
C THR A 411 3.76 17.64 -24.47
N GLU A 412 3.79 17.75 -23.14
CA GLU A 412 2.63 17.76 -22.26
C GLU A 412 2.39 19.19 -21.76
N THR A 413 1.12 19.53 -21.51
CA THR A 413 0.76 20.83 -20.93
C THR A 413 0.10 20.61 -19.58
N ILE A 414 0.64 21.20 -18.53
CA ILE A 414 0.12 21.16 -17.16
C ILE A 414 -0.57 22.49 -16.90
N SER A 415 -1.89 22.43 -16.65
CA SER A 415 -2.66 23.58 -16.17
C SER A 415 -2.44 23.79 -14.68
N VAL A 416 -2.24 25.05 -14.28
CA VAL A 416 -1.89 25.42 -12.89
C VAL A 416 -2.92 26.38 -12.33
N ALA A 417 -3.59 26.01 -11.23
CA ALA A 417 -4.54 26.89 -10.54
C ALA A 417 -3.87 28.20 -10.10
N GLY A 418 -4.43 29.32 -10.52
CA GLY A 418 -3.89 30.64 -10.21
C GLY A 418 -2.56 30.99 -10.89
N GLY A 419 -2.03 30.10 -11.73
CA GLY A 419 -0.74 30.23 -12.41
C GLY A 419 -0.83 30.21 -13.94
N LYS A 420 0.34 30.16 -14.58
CA LYS A 420 0.46 29.94 -16.03
C LYS A 420 0.62 28.44 -16.29
N GLU A 421 0.16 28.01 -17.47
CA GLU A 421 0.44 26.65 -17.96
C GLU A 421 1.95 26.39 -18.02
N VAL A 422 2.34 25.18 -17.63
CA VAL A 422 3.70 24.67 -17.71
C VAL A 422 3.78 23.63 -18.84
N LYS A 423 4.76 23.79 -19.71
CA LYS A 423 5.04 22.81 -20.78
C LYS A 423 6.17 21.89 -20.33
N VAL A 424 5.93 20.61 -20.41
CA VAL A 424 6.89 19.55 -20.08
C VAL A 424 7.22 18.79 -21.37
N THR A 425 8.51 18.62 -21.64
CA THR A 425 8.99 17.76 -22.72
C THR A 425 9.35 16.41 -22.15
N VAL A 426 8.67 15.37 -22.59
CA VAL A 426 8.95 13.99 -22.23
C VAL A 426 9.71 13.32 -23.35
N ARG A 427 10.88 12.78 -23.05
CA ARG A 427 11.74 12.04 -23.96
C ARG A 427 11.71 10.56 -23.57
N SER A 428 11.68 9.68 -24.53
CA SER A 428 11.69 8.23 -24.27
C SER A 428 12.66 7.53 -25.21
N THR A 429 13.33 6.52 -24.69
CA THR A 429 14.07 5.53 -25.47
C THR A 429 13.17 4.32 -25.76
N ARG A 430 13.73 3.28 -26.36
CA ARG A 430 13.04 1.99 -26.52
C ARG A 430 12.69 1.31 -25.19
N HIS A 431 13.43 1.62 -24.11
CA HIS A 431 13.21 1.05 -22.79
C HIS A 431 12.11 1.79 -22.01
N GLY A 432 11.80 3.03 -22.40
CA GLY A 432 10.75 3.81 -21.76
C GLY A 432 11.10 5.28 -21.57
N PRO A 433 10.35 5.99 -20.73
CA PRO A 433 10.59 7.41 -20.48
C PRO A 433 11.94 7.62 -19.78
N ILE A 434 12.65 8.68 -20.20
CA ILE A 434 13.82 9.17 -19.48
C ILE A 434 13.32 9.86 -18.22
N VAL A 435 13.73 9.32 -17.06
CA VAL A 435 13.28 9.79 -15.75
C VAL A 435 14.19 10.86 -15.15
N THR A 436 15.41 10.99 -15.65
CA THR A 436 16.35 12.04 -15.23
C THR A 436 16.02 13.43 -15.74
N ASP A 437 15.10 13.57 -16.70
CA ASP A 437 14.69 14.87 -17.28
C ASP A 437 13.63 15.62 -16.47
N LEU A 438 13.16 15.04 -15.38
CA LEU A 438 11.85 15.40 -14.80
C LEU A 438 11.88 16.58 -13.83
N SER A 439 13.04 17.26 -13.64
CA SER A 439 13.17 18.39 -12.72
C SER A 439 14.24 19.39 -13.18
N ASP A 440 13.89 20.70 -13.21
CA ASP A 440 14.78 21.80 -13.60
C ASP A 440 15.94 22.01 -12.60
N ASP A 441 15.70 21.83 -11.30
CA ASP A 441 16.73 21.93 -10.25
C ASP A 441 17.84 20.89 -10.45
N TYR A 442 17.50 19.77 -11.06
CA TYR A 442 18.43 18.67 -11.30
C TYR A 442 19.24 18.81 -12.60
N ALA A 443 18.68 19.46 -13.60
CA ALA A 443 19.44 19.82 -14.80
C ALA A 443 20.62 20.76 -14.44
N ASP A 444 20.42 21.65 -13.49
CA ASP A 444 21.46 22.56 -12.99
C ASP A 444 22.48 21.84 -12.09
N ILE A 445 22.07 20.88 -11.27
CA ILE A 445 22.97 20.06 -10.47
C ILE A 445 23.83 19.14 -11.35
N ALA A 446 23.23 18.49 -12.35
CA ALA A 446 23.97 17.66 -13.31
C ALA A 446 24.98 18.46 -14.11
N LYS A 447 24.64 19.70 -14.49
CA LYS A 447 25.50 20.65 -15.19
C LYS A 447 26.68 21.12 -14.33
N ASP A 448 26.45 21.40 -13.05
CA ASP A 448 27.47 21.81 -12.07
C ASP A 448 28.44 20.65 -11.74
N GLN A 449 27.93 19.43 -11.58
CA GLN A 449 28.74 18.23 -11.32
C GLN A 449 29.57 17.81 -12.55
N ALA A 450 29.02 17.86 -13.77
CA ALA A 450 29.75 17.60 -14.99
C ALA A 450 30.90 18.61 -15.17
N GLY A 451 30.69 19.87 -14.82
CA GLY A 451 31.72 20.92 -14.84
C GLY A 451 32.84 20.69 -13.83
N LYS A 452 32.54 20.15 -12.66
CA LYS A 452 33.52 19.84 -11.60
C LYS A 452 34.36 18.61 -11.89
N LEU A 453 33.84 17.65 -12.64
CA LEU A 453 34.50 16.38 -12.97
C LEU A 453 35.28 16.40 -14.29
N GLY A 454 35.20 17.48 -15.06
CA GLY A 454 35.93 17.62 -16.32
C GLY A 454 35.52 16.61 -17.42
N ILE A 455 34.33 16.08 -17.33
CA ILE A 455 33.79 15.05 -18.21
C ILE A 455 33.17 15.75 -19.43
N PRO A 456 33.49 15.34 -20.68
CA PRO A 456 32.79 15.81 -21.85
C PRO A 456 31.29 15.47 -21.71
N ALA A 457 30.41 16.36 -22.16
CA ALA A 457 28.96 16.30 -22.01
C ALA A 457 28.26 15.13 -22.75
N GLN A 458 28.80 13.93 -22.71
CA GLN A 458 28.02 12.72 -22.93
C GLN A 458 27.10 12.58 -21.73
N GLN A 459 25.87 13.05 -21.89
CA GLN A 459 24.88 13.00 -20.84
C GLN A 459 24.37 11.57 -20.73
N TYR A 460 24.88 10.83 -19.77
CA TYR A 460 24.21 9.61 -19.33
C TYR A 460 22.86 10.01 -18.74
N GLN A 461 21.81 9.32 -19.19
CA GLN A 461 20.44 9.50 -18.73
C GLN A 461 19.93 8.15 -18.22
N LEU A 462 18.95 8.17 -17.35
CA LEU A 462 18.27 6.95 -16.92
C LEU A 462 16.90 6.88 -17.57
N SER A 463 16.58 5.76 -18.22
CA SER A 463 15.24 5.43 -18.67
C SER A 463 14.66 4.32 -17.82
N LEU A 464 13.33 4.32 -17.63
CA LEU A 464 12.59 3.35 -16.84
C LEU A 464 11.78 2.45 -17.77
N GLN A 465 12.05 1.15 -17.73
CA GLN A 465 11.20 0.12 -18.28
C GLN A 465 10.36 -0.50 -17.18
N TRP A 466 9.03 -0.45 -17.31
CA TRP A 466 8.10 -0.96 -16.31
C TRP A 466 6.91 -1.62 -16.98
N THR A 467 6.54 -2.83 -16.55
CA THR A 467 5.49 -3.63 -17.20
C THR A 467 4.14 -2.93 -17.23
N ALA A 468 3.83 -2.08 -16.23
CA ALA A 468 2.58 -1.33 -16.19
C ALA A 468 2.47 -0.21 -17.24
N LEU A 469 3.56 0.14 -17.96
CA LEU A 469 3.53 1.06 -19.09
C LEU A 469 3.12 0.38 -20.41
N ALA A 470 3.04 -0.95 -20.43
CA ALA A 470 2.43 -1.71 -21.51
C ALA A 470 0.92 -1.86 -21.25
N PRO A 471 0.06 -1.49 -22.21
CA PRO A 471 -1.39 -1.65 -22.04
C PRO A 471 -1.79 -3.12 -21.93
N GLY A 472 -2.63 -3.48 -20.95
CA GLY A 472 -3.07 -4.83 -20.67
C GLY A 472 -4.57 -4.95 -20.34
N PRO A 473 -5.11 -6.17 -20.24
CA PRO A 473 -6.54 -6.44 -20.03
C PRO A 473 -6.96 -6.48 -18.56
N THR A 474 -6.10 -6.13 -17.60
CA THR A 474 -6.31 -6.31 -16.15
C THR A 474 -7.65 -5.76 -15.66
N ALA A 475 -8.07 -4.58 -16.14
CA ALA A 475 -9.31 -3.95 -15.69
C ALA A 475 -10.56 -4.83 -15.91
N GLY A 476 -10.57 -5.61 -16.98
CA GLY A 476 -11.66 -6.55 -17.27
C GLY A 476 -11.59 -7.86 -16.45
N ALA A 477 -10.44 -8.19 -15.86
CA ALA A 477 -10.26 -9.39 -15.06
C ALA A 477 -11.12 -9.37 -13.77
N ILE A 478 -11.37 -8.19 -13.20
CA ILE A 478 -12.16 -8.05 -11.97
C ILE A 478 -13.58 -8.61 -12.16
N PHE A 479 -14.27 -8.26 -13.25
CA PHE A 479 -15.60 -8.82 -13.52
C PHE A 479 -15.56 -10.33 -13.77
N ALA A 480 -14.44 -10.84 -14.29
CA ALA A 480 -14.26 -12.27 -14.49
C ALA A 480 -14.06 -13.01 -13.15
N PHE A 481 -13.35 -12.42 -12.17
CA PHE A 481 -13.30 -12.94 -10.79
C PHE A 481 -14.67 -12.89 -10.11
N ASP A 482 -15.38 -11.76 -10.22
CA ASP A 482 -16.70 -11.58 -9.62
C ASP A 482 -17.72 -12.64 -10.07
N THR A 483 -17.53 -13.22 -11.25
CA THR A 483 -18.43 -14.21 -11.86
C THR A 483 -17.83 -15.61 -12.01
N ALA A 484 -16.59 -15.83 -11.54
CA ALA A 484 -15.98 -17.17 -11.55
C ALA A 484 -16.71 -18.11 -10.58
N THR A 485 -16.81 -19.39 -10.95
CA THR A 485 -17.58 -20.38 -10.18
C THR A 485 -16.74 -21.56 -9.69
N ASP A 486 -15.52 -21.69 -10.19
CA ASP A 486 -14.61 -22.79 -9.93
C ASP A 486 -13.15 -22.41 -10.22
N TRP A 487 -12.21 -23.29 -9.87
CA TRP A 487 -10.78 -23.10 -10.11
C TRP A 487 -10.42 -22.77 -11.56
N THR A 488 -11.08 -23.44 -12.52
CA THR A 488 -10.80 -23.26 -13.95
C THR A 488 -11.17 -21.86 -14.41
N SER A 489 -12.37 -21.39 -14.09
CA SER A 489 -12.83 -20.03 -14.41
C SER A 489 -12.06 -18.95 -13.65
N PHE A 490 -11.66 -19.22 -12.39
CA PHE A 490 -10.79 -18.36 -11.61
C PHE A 490 -9.42 -18.20 -12.25
N ARG A 491 -8.77 -19.29 -12.66
CA ARG A 491 -7.48 -19.22 -13.38
C ARG A 491 -7.58 -18.48 -14.71
N ALA A 492 -8.68 -18.65 -15.44
CA ALA A 492 -8.91 -17.91 -16.69
C ALA A 492 -9.09 -16.39 -16.46
N ALA A 493 -9.66 -15.99 -15.32
CA ALA A 493 -9.68 -14.59 -14.90
C ALA A 493 -8.28 -14.10 -14.52
N ALA A 494 -7.51 -14.92 -13.76
CA ALA A 494 -6.15 -14.60 -13.32
C ALA A 494 -5.18 -14.42 -14.49
N GLU A 495 -5.32 -15.18 -15.58
CA GLU A 495 -4.51 -15.03 -16.80
C GLU A 495 -4.60 -13.61 -17.40
N ARG A 496 -5.74 -12.94 -17.23
CA ARG A 496 -5.95 -11.56 -17.70
C ARG A 496 -5.40 -10.51 -16.72
N PHE A 497 -5.08 -10.92 -15.49
CA PHE A 497 -4.60 -10.03 -14.44
C PHE A 497 -3.09 -9.86 -14.52
N GLN A 498 -2.63 -8.89 -15.33
CA GLN A 498 -1.23 -8.74 -15.69
C GLN A 498 -0.46 -7.78 -14.76
N VAL A 499 -1.12 -6.73 -14.26
CA VAL A 499 -0.49 -5.65 -13.48
C VAL A 499 -1.51 -5.07 -12.48
N PRO A 500 -1.14 -4.92 -11.17
CA PRO A 500 0.07 -5.39 -10.51
C PRO A 500 0.09 -6.91 -10.35
N SER A 501 1.28 -7.50 -10.34
CA SER A 501 1.38 -8.95 -10.09
C SER A 501 1.05 -9.26 -8.63
N GLN A 502 0.24 -10.28 -8.40
CA GLN A 502 -0.28 -10.63 -7.07
C GLN A 502 -0.11 -12.12 -6.77
N ASN A 503 -0.15 -12.46 -5.49
CA ASN A 503 -0.45 -13.79 -5.00
C ASN A 503 -1.96 -13.90 -4.83
N LEU A 504 -2.62 -14.75 -5.60
CA LEU A 504 -4.06 -15.00 -5.49
C LEU A 504 -4.30 -16.25 -4.68
N VAL A 505 -5.02 -16.14 -3.56
CA VAL A 505 -5.48 -17.27 -2.74
C VAL A 505 -6.94 -17.51 -3.05
N TYR A 506 -7.31 -18.77 -3.21
CA TYR A 506 -8.60 -19.24 -3.68
C TYR A 506 -9.20 -20.30 -2.74
N ALA A 507 -10.51 -20.29 -2.60
CA ALA A 507 -11.29 -21.37 -2.03
C ALA A 507 -12.66 -21.46 -2.68
N ASP A 508 -13.28 -22.66 -2.71
CA ASP A 508 -14.64 -22.87 -3.20
C ASP A 508 -15.53 -23.67 -2.25
N VAL A 509 -16.84 -23.60 -2.53
CA VAL A 509 -17.86 -24.35 -1.78
C VAL A 509 -17.79 -25.88 -2.03
N ASP A 510 -17.07 -26.32 -3.06
CA ASP A 510 -16.86 -27.76 -3.32
C ASP A 510 -15.74 -28.32 -2.45
N GLY A 511 -14.89 -27.46 -1.86
CA GLY A 511 -13.90 -27.78 -0.84
C GLY A 511 -12.47 -27.64 -1.31
N HIS A 512 -12.24 -27.17 -2.52
CA HIS A 512 -10.91 -26.91 -3.06
C HIS A 512 -10.30 -25.65 -2.48
N ILE A 513 -8.98 -25.66 -2.31
CA ILE A 513 -8.15 -24.51 -1.96
C ILE A 513 -7.02 -24.36 -2.97
N GLY A 514 -6.70 -23.15 -3.37
CA GLY A 514 -5.71 -22.93 -4.42
C GLY A 514 -4.90 -21.65 -4.27
N TYR A 515 -3.81 -21.60 -5.01
CA TYR A 515 -2.95 -20.43 -5.17
C TYR A 515 -2.55 -20.27 -6.62
N GLN A 516 -2.56 -19.05 -7.12
CA GLN A 516 -2.08 -18.67 -8.44
C GLN A 516 -1.35 -17.33 -8.38
N ALA A 517 -0.16 -17.27 -8.93
CA ALA A 517 0.55 -16.01 -9.15
C ALA A 517 0.34 -15.54 -10.60
N PRO A 518 -0.52 -14.58 -10.90
CA PRO A 518 -0.59 -13.93 -12.20
C PRO A 518 0.37 -12.74 -12.27
N GLY A 519 0.69 -12.33 -13.49
CA GLY A 519 1.44 -11.10 -13.73
C GLY A 519 2.26 -11.14 -15.01
N SER A 520 2.64 -9.96 -15.49
CA SER A 520 3.62 -9.80 -16.56
C SER A 520 5.02 -9.73 -15.96
N VAL A 521 5.67 -10.89 -15.79
CA VAL A 521 7.04 -10.99 -15.25
C VAL A 521 8.02 -11.01 -16.42
N PRO A 522 9.01 -10.07 -16.51
CA PRO A 522 9.91 -9.99 -17.63
C PRO A 522 10.94 -11.12 -17.65
N ILE A 523 11.30 -11.57 -18.87
CA ILE A 523 12.47 -12.41 -19.13
C ILE A 523 13.56 -11.49 -19.66
N ARG A 524 14.68 -11.38 -18.95
CA ARG A 524 15.82 -10.54 -19.31
C ARG A 524 16.81 -11.31 -20.19
N ALA A 525 17.42 -10.63 -21.17
CA ALA A 525 18.48 -11.20 -22.01
C ALA A 525 19.74 -11.48 -21.17
N ALA A 526 20.10 -10.56 -20.29
CA ALA A 526 21.14 -10.66 -19.30
C ALA A 526 20.84 -9.73 -18.12
N GLY A 527 21.50 -9.96 -16.97
CA GLY A 527 21.24 -9.27 -15.72
C GLY A 527 20.08 -9.90 -14.96
N ASP A 528 19.87 -9.45 -13.73
CA ASP A 528 18.86 -9.97 -12.81
C ASP A 528 17.97 -8.86 -12.20
N GLY A 529 18.03 -7.63 -12.73
CA GLY A 529 17.20 -6.50 -12.29
C GLY A 529 17.68 -5.82 -11.00
N THR A 530 18.75 -6.33 -10.37
CA THR A 530 19.23 -5.78 -9.08
C THR A 530 20.04 -4.50 -9.23
N MET A 531 20.49 -4.17 -10.44
CA MET A 531 21.32 -3.00 -10.76
C MET A 531 20.97 -2.42 -12.13
N PRO A 532 21.07 -1.09 -12.31
CA PRO A 532 20.91 -0.46 -13.63
C PRO A 532 21.89 -1.03 -14.65
N VAL A 533 21.39 -1.29 -15.86
CA VAL A 533 22.17 -1.93 -16.93
C VAL A 533 22.37 -0.99 -18.12
N PRO A 534 23.40 -1.22 -18.98
CA PRO A 534 23.64 -0.43 -20.19
C PRO A 534 22.47 -0.50 -21.16
N GLY A 535 21.83 0.65 -21.45
CA GLY A 535 20.76 0.78 -22.44
C GLY A 535 21.22 0.89 -23.88
N TRP A 536 22.52 1.14 -24.12
CA TRP A 536 23.09 1.32 -25.46
C TRP A 536 23.42 0.02 -26.18
N THR A 537 23.05 -1.15 -25.65
CA THR A 537 23.37 -2.45 -26.24
C THR A 537 22.20 -3.43 -26.09
N SER A 538 22.00 -4.28 -27.08
CA SER A 538 21.01 -5.35 -27.08
C SER A 538 21.35 -6.53 -26.14
N GLN A 539 22.52 -6.53 -25.48
CA GLN A 539 22.90 -7.57 -24.52
C GLN A 539 22.00 -7.60 -23.29
N TYR A 540 21.43 -6.46 -22.95
CA TYR A 540 20.48 -6.30 -21.85
C TYR A 540 19.11 -5.93 -22.43
N GLY A 541 18.11 -6.01 -21.61
CA GLY A 541 16.74 -5.70 -22.00
C GLY A 541 15.82 -6.91 -21.93
N TRP A 542 14.55 -6.66 -22.01
CA TRP A 542 13.52 -7.70 -21.92
C TRP A 542 13.33 -8.35 -23.29
N ILE A 543 13.37 -9.70 -23.29
CA ILE A 543 13.18 -10.52 -24.50
C ILE A 543 11.79 -11.18 -24.54
N GLY A 544 10.98 -11.00 -23.50
CA GLY A 544 9.63 -11.53 -23.37
C GLY A 544 9.12 -11.44 -21.95
N THR A 545 8.00 -12.09 -21.70
CA THR A 545 7.42 -12.29 -20.36
C THR A 545 7.26 -13.77 -20.08
N VAL A 546 7.31 -14.15 -18.81
CA VAL A 546 7.10 -15.53 -18.38
C VAL A 546 5.68 -15.97 -18.80
N PRO A 547 5.54 -17.09 -19.51
CA PRO A 547 4.23 -17.65 -19.87
C PRO A 547 3.39 -17.90 -18.61
N TYR A 548 2.08 -17.62 -18.68
CA TYR A 548 1.17 -17.74 -17.54
C TYR A 548 1.19 -19.12 -16.86
N ASP A 549 1.23 -20.19 -17.63
CA ASP A 549 1.31 -21.56 -17.15
C ASP A 549 2.68 -21.95 -16.55
N GLN A 550 3.68 -21.06 -16.66
CA GLN A 550 4.96 -21.18 -15.98
C GLN A 550 5.05 -20.30 -14.72
N LEU A 551 4.03 -19.53 -14.40
CA LEU A 551 3.95 -18.82 -13.13
C LEU A 551 3.50 -19.76 -12.01
N PRO A 552 3.92 -19.50 -10.75
CA PRO A 552 3.62 -20.38 -9.62
C PRO A 552 2.13 -20.62 -9.42
N SER A 553 1.74 -21.90 -9.22
CA SER A 553 0.36 -22.31 -9.00
C SER A 553 0.31 -23.61 -8.20
N VAL A 554 -0.67 -23.75 -7.31
CA VAL A 554 -0.97 -25.00 -6.61
C VAL A 554 -2.46 -25.12 -6.32
N LEU A 555 -3.00 -26.33 -6.44
CA LEU A 555 -4.36 -26.69 -6.04
C LEU A 555 -4.31 -27.88 -5.06
N ASP A 556 -5.08 -27.79 -3.97
CA ASP A 556 -5.24 -28.84 -2.96
C ASP A 556 -3.93 -29.43 -2.43
N PRO A 557 -3.02 -28.58 -1.87
CA PRO A 557 -1.75 -29.10 -1.37
C PRO A 557 -1.95 -30.10 -0.23
N PRO A 558 -1.05 -31.11 -0.09
CA PRO A 558 -1.16 -32.13 0.96
C PRO A 558 -1.14 -31.57 2.40
N SER A 559 -0.59 -30.38 2.61
CA SER A 559 -0.62 -29.66 3.90
C SER A 559 -2.05 -29.35 4.38
N GLY A 560 -3.01 -29.23 3.45
CA GLY A 560 -4.36 -28.79 3.72
C GLY A 560 -4.49 -27.29 4.02
N TYR A 561 -3.44 -26.50 3.82
CA TYR A 561 -3.46 -25.05 3.92
C TYR A 561 -2.43 -24.42 2.98
N ILE A 562 -2.66 -23.14 2.65
CA ILE A 562 -1.74 -22.29 1.88
C ILE A 562 -1.57 -20.99 2.66
N VAL A 563 -0.33 -20.49 2.77
CA VAL A 563 0.02 -19.22 3.44
C VAL A 563 0.81 -18.36 2.48
N THR A 564 0.43 -17.10 2.39
CA THR A 564 1.23 -16.05 1.73
C THR A 564 1.23 -14.77 2.57
N ALA A 565 2.42 -14.27 2.84
CA ALA A 565 2.65 -12.99 3.52
C ALA A 565 3.73 -12.20 2.77
N ASN A 566 3.69 -12.22 1.43
CA ASN A 566 4.64 -11.65 0.48
C ASN A 566 6.00 -12.39 0.41
N ASN A 567 6.16 -13.48 1.15
CA ASN A 567 7.34 -14.33 1.17
C ASN A 567 7.59 -15.01 -0.18
N ALA A 568 8.75 -15.65 -0.33
CA ALA A 568 9.11 -16.33 -1.56
C ALA A 568 8.00 -17.28 -2.06
N ALA A 569 7.56 -17.05 -3.29
CA ALA A 569 6.52 -17.87 -3.90
C ALA A 569 7.00 -19.27 -4.23
N VAL A 570 8.28 -19.45 -4.52
CA VAL A 570 8.92 -20.67 -5.02
C VAL A 570 10.29 -20.87 -4.38
N GLY A 571 10.80 -22.12 -4.43
CA GLY A 571 12.15 -22.45 -3.98
C GLY A 571 13.25 -21.94 -4.93
N PRO A 572 14.54 -22.07 -4.51
CA PRO A 572 15.67 -21.54 -5.26
C PRO A 572 15.90 -22.21 -6.61
N ASP A 573 15.43 -23.45 -6.77
CA ASP A 573 15.57 -24.25 -8.01
C ASP A 573 14.45 -24.01 -9.02
N TYR A 574 13.57 -23.03 -8.78
CA TYR A 574 12.49 -22.72 -9.71
C TYR A 574 13.03 -22.23 -11.06
N PRO A 575 12.52 -22.73 -12.21
CA PRO A 575 13.18 -22.54 -13.51
C PRO A 575 13.11 -21.12 -14.06
N VAL A 576 12.29 -20.25 -13.50
CA VAL A 576 12.16 -18.84 -13.91
C VAL A 576 12.43 -17.92 -12.73
N MET A 577 13.17 -16.85 -12.98
CA MET A 577 13.39 -15.81 -11.98
C MET A 577 12.13 -14.95 -11.84
N ILE A 578 11.62 -14.83 -10.61
CA ILE A 578 10.52 -13.93 -10.26
C ILE A 578 11.09 -12.61 -9.71
N THR A 579 11.92 -12.72 -8.66
CA THR A 579 12.63 -11.60 -8.02
C THR A 579 13.83 -12.11 -7.22
N ARG A 580 14.75 -11.21 -6.88
CA ARG A 580 15.79 -11.41 -5.86
C ARG A 580 15.38 -10.83 -4.51
N ASP A 581 14.44 -9.90 -4.52
CA ASP A 581 14.03 -9.10 -3.37
C ASP A 581 12.66 -9.58 -2.82
N TRP A 582 12.65 -10.81 -2.27
CA TRP A 582 11.50 -11.33 -1.55
C TRP A 582 11.35 -10.64 -0.18
N GLU A 583 10.12 -10.50 0.30
CA GLU A 583 9.89 -10.30 1.73
C GLU A 583 10.45 -11.50 2.49
N TYR A 584 11.15 -11.28 3.60
CA TYR A 584 12.04 -12.25 4.22
C TYR A 584 11.32 -13.41 4.95
N GLY A 585 9.98 -13.45 4.99
CA GLY A 585 9.21 -14.61 5.41
C GLY A 585 8.93 -14.72 6.90
N TYR A 586 9.23 -13.72 7.71
CA TYR A 586 8.99 -13.76 9.16
C TYR A 586 7.51 -13.91 9.49
N ARG A 587 6.61 -13.15 8.83
CA ARG A 587 5.16 -13.21 8.99
C ARG A 587 4.60 -14.54 8.50
N ALA A 588 5.02 -14.99 7.31
CA ALA A 588 4.59 -16.26 6.73
C ALA A 588 4.98 -17.45 7.63
N ASN A 589 6.20 -17.41 8.20
CA ASN A 589 6.67 -18.44 9.11
C ASN A 589 5.81 -18.48 10.40
N GLN A 590 5.50 -17.33 11.01
CA GLN A 590 4.69 -17.27 12.21
C GLN A 590 3.26 -17.78 11.96
N ILE A 591 2.62 -17.38 10.85
CA ILE A 591 1.31 -17.89 10.45
C ILE A 591 1.36 -19.42 10.28
N ALA A 592 2.40 -19.93 9.59
CA ALA A 592 2.57 -21.37 9.39
C ALA A 592 2.78 -22.12 10.71
N VAL A 593 3.60 -21.60 11.64
CA VAL A 593 3.81 -22.18 12.98
C VAL A 593 2.50 -22.24 13.76
N ARG A 594 1.69 -21.18 13.74
CA ARG A 594 0.37 -21.16 14.40
C ARG A 594 -0.59 -22.18 13.78
N LEU A 595 -0.69 -22.24 12.46
CA LEU A 595 -1.53 -23.23 11.77
C LEU A 595 -1.06 -24.67 12.06
N GLN A 596 0.24 -24.95 12.00
CA GLN A 596 0.82 -26.25 12.32
C GLN A 596 0.50 -26.67 13.76
N ALA A 597 0.59 -25.76 14.72
CA ALA A 597 0.23 -26.04 16.12
C ALA A 597 -1.26 -26.39 16.27
N LEU A 598 -2.15 -25.69 15.55
CA LEU A 598 -3.58 -26.00 15.51
C LEU A 598 -3.85 -27.37 14.89
N VAL A 599 -3.23 -27.70 13.77
CA VAL A 599 -3.33 -29.00 13.12
C VAL A 599 -2.80 -30.11 14.03
N ALA A 600 -1.63 -29.94 14.62
CA ALA A 600 -1.02 -30.90 15.55
C ALA A 600 -1.86 -31.15 16.81
N SER A 601 -2.68 -30.17 17.23
CA SER A 601 -3.59 -30.33 18.36
C SER A 601 -4.71 -31.35 18.11
N GLY A 602 -4.94 -31.73 16.85
CA GLY A 602 -6.03 -32.63 16.42
C GLY A 602 -7.44 -32.00 16.53
N LYS A 603 -7.52 -30.72 16.91
CA LYS A 603 -8.78 -29.97 16.96
C LYS A 603 -9.08 -29.35 15.61
N LYS A 604 -10.35 -29.19 15.31
CA LYS A 604 -10.81 -28.50 14.11
C LYS A 604 -10.61 -26.99 14.24
N ILE A 605 -10.19 -26.36 13.15
CA ILE A 605 -9.87 -24.92 13.10
C ILE A 605 -11.15 -24.13 12.85
N SER A 606 -11.39 -23.09 13.64
CA SER A 606 -12.53 -22.18 13.51
C SER A 606 -12.12 -20.81 12.94
N ALA A 607 -13.10 -20.05 12.45
CA ALA A 607 -12.89 -18.67 12.04
C ALA A 607 -12.32 -17.77 13.15
N ALA A 608 -12.67 -18.03 14.42
CA ALA A 608 -12.12 -17.28 15.56
C ALA A 608 -10.60 -17.50 15.71
N GLN A 609 -10.12 -18.72 15.49
CA GLN A 609 -8.67 -19.00 15.55
C GLN A 609 -7.91 -18.37 14.38
N LEU A 610 -8.55 -18.18 13.21
CA LEU A 610 -7.96 -17.40 12.12
C LEU A 610 -7.88 -15.91 12.52
N ALA A 611 -8.89 -15.37 13.19
CA ALA A 611 -8.85 -14.01 13.73
C ALA A 611 -7.74 -13.83 14.78
N ASP A 612 -7.55 -14.82 15.67
CA ASP A 612 -6.45 -14.81 16.64
C ASP A 612 -5.07 -14.80 15.96
N ILE A 613 -4.94 -15.44 14.78
CA ILE A 613 -3.69 -15.38 14.00
C ILE A 613 -3.52 -13.99 13.36
N GLN A 614 -4.58 -13.35 12.86
CA GLN A 614 -4.49 -11.97 12.33
C GLN A 614 -4.04 -10.96 13.37
N GLY A 615 -4.32 -11.19 14.65
CA GLY A 615 -3.89 -10.36 15.77
C GLY A 615 -2.62 -10.85 16.48
N ASP A 616 -1.80 -11.73 15.86
CA ASP A 616 -0.57 -12.24 16.46
C ASP A 616 0.55 -11.18 16.40
N THR A 617 1.07 -10.82 17.58
CA THR A 617 2.07 -9.76 17.78
C THR A 617 3.50 -10.30 17.99
N TYR A 618 3.75 -11.59 17.74
CA TYR A 618 5.05 -12.22 17.99
C TYR A 618 6.16 -11.62 17.11
N ASP A 619 7.23 -11.11 17.75
CA ASP A 619 8.40 -10.51 17.13
C ASP A 619 9.59 -11.49 17.09
N ALA A 620 9.87 -12.01 15.89
CA ALA A 620 11.01 -12.90 15.64
C ALA A 620 12.37 -12.19 15.81
N ASN A 621 12.45 -10.88 15.61
CA ASN A 621 13.66 -10.10 15.82
C ASN A 621 13.98 -10.02 17.32
N ALA A 622 12.96 -9.82 18.18
CA ALA A 622 13.10 -9.86 19.62
C ALA A 622 13.59 -11.25 20.08
N ALA A 623 13.02 -12.32 19.55
CA ALA A 623 13.44 -13.68 19.88
C ALA A 623 14.92 -13.94 19.55
N THR A 624 15.45 -13.28 18.53
CA THR A 624 16.89 -13.35 18.15
C THR A 624 17.78 -12.49 19.05
N LEU A 625 17.38 -11.24 19.33
CA LEU A 625 18.25 -10.26 19.98
C LEU A 625 18.19 -10.25 21.51
N VAL A 626 17.04 -10.58 22.10
CA VAL A 626 16.87 -10.54 23.57
C VAL A 626 17.86 -11.47 24.32
N PRO A 627 18.16 -12.71 23.87
CA PRO A 627 19.19 -13.54 24.49
C PRO A 627 20.58 -12.91 24.50
N LEU A 628 20.94 -12.18 23.44
CA LEU A 628 22.20 -11.43 23.35
C LEU A 628 22.20 -10.24 24.32
N LEU A 629 21.08 -9.51 24.38
CA LEU A 629 20.91 -8.39 25.33
C LEU A 629 20.97 -8.85 26.79
N GLN A 630 20.44 -10.00 27.11
CA GLN A 630 20.55 -10.58 28.46
C GLN A 630 22.01 -10.92 28.81
N THR A 631 22.78 -11.46 27.83
CA THR A 631 24.21 -11.74 28.01
C THR A 631 24.99 -10.45 28.24
N VAL A 632 24.80 -9.45 27.39
CA VAL A 632 25.45 -8.14 27.50
C VAL A 632 25.05 -7.42 28.77
N GLY A 633 23.77 -7.43 29.13
CA GLY A 633 23.25 -6.80 30.35
C GLY A 633 23.79 -7.43 31.65
N ALA A 634 24.01 -8.77 31.64
CA ALA A 634 24.64 -9.47 32.77
C ALA A 634 26.14 -9.11 32.95
N ALA A 635 26.83 -8.76 31.87
CA ALA A 635 28.22 -8.31 31.89
C ALA A 635 28.38 -6.81 32.17
N ALA A 636 27.30 -6.03 32.02
CA ALA A 636 27.32 -4.57 32.14
C ALA A 636 27.43 -4.13 33.63
N GLU A 637 27.81 -2.87 33.86
CA GLU A 637 27.84 -2.26 35.19
C GLU A 637 26.44 -2.33 35.87
N PRO A 638 26.37 -2.80 37.13
CA PRO A 638 25.11 -2.85 37.87
C PRO A 638 24.41 -1.49 37.92
N GLY A 639 23.15 -1.45 37.46
CA GLY A 639 22.36 -0.23 37.41
C GLY A 639 22.55 0.62 36.16
N SER A 640 23.39 0.20 35.19
CA SER A 640 23.43 0.77 33.84
C SER A 640 22.08 0.57 33.11
N GLY A 641 21.88 1.30 32.01
CA GLY A 641 20.71 1.13 31.15
C GLY A 641 20.62 -0.28 30.57
N ALA A 642 21.76 -0.84 30.15
CA ALA A 642 21.84 -2.21 29.61
C ALA A 642 21.46 -3.27 30.65
N ALA A 643 21.96 -3.16 31.88
CA ALA A 643 21.61 -4.09 32.95
C ALA A 643 20.12 -4.00 33.34
N ARG A 644 19.56 -2.80 33.40
CA ARG A 644 18.12 -2.57 33.68
C ARG A 644 17.24 -3.05 32.53
N GLY A 645 17.62 -2.77 31.29
CA GLY A 645 16.90 -3.22 30.11
C GLY A 645 16.87 -4.74 30.00
N ALA A 646 17.99 -5.41 30.21
CA ALA A 646 18.04 -6.86 30.26
C ALA A 646 17.11 -7.45 31.36
N ALA A 647 17.06 -6.80 32.53
CA ALA A 647 16.17 -7.22 33.60
C ALA A 647 14.67 -7.01 33.23
N LEU A 648 14.35 -5.93 32.50
CA LEU A 648 12.98 -5.67 32.01
C LEU A 648 12.55 -6.69 30.95
N LEU A 649 13.46 -7.13 30.09
CA LEU A 649 13.21 -8.14 29.05
C LEU A 649 13.16 -9.58 29.61
N ALA A 650 13.50 -9.79 30.87
CA ALA A 650 13.51 -11.14 31.47
C ALA A 650 12.10 -11.72 31.56
N GLY A 651 11.90 -12.86 30.88
CA GLY A 651 10.61 -13.56 30.89
C GLY A 651 9.56 -12.96 29.93
N TRP A 652 9.92 -11.99 29.13
CA TRP A 652 9.06 -11.52 28.03
C TRP A 652 8.93 -12.61 26.96
N ASP A 653 7.74 -12.78 26.44
CA ASP A 653 7.36 -13.81 25.47
C ASP A 653 7.48 -13.33 24.00
N TYR A 654 8.08 -12.17 23.81
CA TYR A 654 8.34 -11.54 22.50
C TYR A 654 7.09 -11.10 21.74
N HIS A 655 6.00 -10.78 22.47
CA HIS A 655 4.81 -10.20 21.87
C HIS A 655 4.83 -8.67 22.01
N ASP A 656 4.64 -7.98 20.88
CA ASP A 656 4.53 -6.52 20.81
C ASP A 656 3.13 -6.04 21.19
N ASP A 657 2.67 -6.50 22.36
CA ASP A 657 1.39 -6.08 22.89
C ASP A 657 1.43 -4.62 23.36
N GLY A 658 0.36 -3.87 23.07
CA GLY A 658 0.31 -2.44 23.34
C GLY A 658 0.56 -2.07 24.81
N ASP A 659 0.22 -2.92 25.78
CA ASP A 659 0.46 -2.68 27.19
C ASP A 659 1.80 -3.22 27.72
N SER A 660 2.65 -3.79 26.85
CA SER A 660 3.95 -4.36 27.20
C SER A 660 5.02 -3.28 27.37
N ALA A 661 5.63 -3.25 28.55
CA ALA A 661 6.79 -2.41 28.83
C ALA A 661 8.07 -2.97 28.17
N ALA A 662 8.16 -4.30 28.04
CA ALA A 662 9.28 -4.97 27.38
C ALA A 662 9.29 -4.67 25.88
N ALA A 663 8.15 -4.77 25.19
CA ALA A 663 7.99 -4.39 23.80
C ALA A 663 8.37 -2.92 23.55
N ALA A 664 7.85 -2.00 24.39
CA ALA A 664 8.20 -0.59 24.31
C ALA A 664 9.70 -0.32 24.42
N TYR A 665 10.37 -0.99 25.39
CA TYR A 665 11.82 -0.86 25.54
C TYR A 665 12.59 -1.47 24.37
N PHE A 666 12.16 -2.66 23.89
CA PHE A 666 12.81 -3.34 22.77
C PHE A 666 12.70 -2.52 21.49
N ALA A 667 11.55 -1.93 21.19
CA ALA A 667 11.39 -1.05 20.03
C ALA A 667 12.33 0.18 20.10
N VAL A 668 12.48 0.78 21.30
CA VAL A 668 13.43 1.88 21.51
C VAL A 668 14.88 1.40 21.35
N PHE A 669 15.20 0.20 21.82
CA PHE A 669 16.51 -0.41 21.61
C PHE A 669 16.78 -0.66 20.12
N TRP A 670 15.82 -1.24 19.40
CA TRP A 670 15.94 -1.54 17.97
C TRP A 670 16.26 -0.29 17.15
N LYS A 671 15.52 0.80 17.35
CA LYS A 671 15.79 2.08 16.70
C LYS A 671 17.21 2.59 16.98
N ASN A 672 17.65 2.56 18.25
CA ASN A 672 18.98 3.04 18.62
C ASN A 672 20.10 2.15 18.05
N LEU A 673 19.88 0.83 18.00
CA LEU A 673 20.83 -0.11 17.39
C LEU A 673 21.02 0.19 15.90
N LEU A 674 19.92 0.32 15.16
CA LEU A 674 19.95 0.63 13.74
C LEU A 674 20.65 1.96 13.45
N HIS A 675 20.33 3.00 14.21
CA HIS A 675 20.94 4.30 14.07
C HIS A 675 22.46 4.23 14.29
N ASP A 676 22.94 3.60 15.36
CA ASP A 676 24.36 3.61 15.72
C ASP A 676 25.18 2.64 14.86
N ALA A 677 24.65 1.46 14.54
CA ALA A 677 25.36 0.47 13.74
C ALA A 677 25.39 0.81 12.24
N PHE A 678 24.28 1.35 11.68
CA PHE A 678 24.08 1.53 10.24
C PHE A 678 23.82 2.97 9.83
N GLY A 679 22.88 3.68 10.49
CA GLY A 679 22.41 5.00 10.06
C GLY A 679 23.51 6.05 9.93
N ARG A 680 24.60 5.90 10.65
CA ARG A 680 25.80 6.77 10.57
C ARG A 680 26.74 6.42 9.40
N LYS A 681 26.59 5.27 8.78
CA LYS A 681 27.45 4.73 7.72
C LYS A 681 26.76 4.75 6.36
N LEU A 682 25.43 4.82 6.35
CA LEU A 682 24.62 4.84 5.15
C LEU A 682 24.33 6.27 4.68
N PRO A 683 24.08 6.48 3.39
CA PRO A 683 23.60 7.75 2.89
C PRO A 683 22.18 8.04 3.43
N ALA A 684 21.82 9.32 3.53
CA ALA A 684 20.50 9.75 4.02
C ALA A 684 19.33 9.25 3.15
N SER A 685 19.57 8.92 1.88
CA SER A 685 18.60 8.35 0.95
C SER A 685 18.32 6.87 1.19
N ALA A 686 19.12 6.15 1.96
CA ALA A 686 18.94 4.73 2.29
C ALA A 686 19.00 4.51 3.81
N PRO A 687 18.08 5.07 4.60
CA PRO A 687 18.08 4.95 6.05
C PRO A 687 17.70 3.53 6.49
N PRO A 688 18.14 3.08 7.68
CA PRO A 688 17.73 1.80 8.23
C PRO A 688 16.30 1.90 8.81
N THR A 689 15.30 1.51 8.03
CA THR A 689 13.87 1.65 8.36
C THR A 689 13.37 0.68 9.42
N GLY A 690 14.03 -0.48 9.59
CA GLY A 690 13.73 -1.42 10.68
C GLY A 690 12.75 -2.54 10.33
N GLY A 691 12.35 -2.68 9.05
CA GLY A 691 11.48 -3.76 8.59
C GLY A 691 12.21 -5.11 8.43
N ASP A 692 11.59 -6.04 7.72
CA ASP A 692 12.02 -7.44 7.54
C ASP A 692 13.44 -7.59 7.01
N ARG A 693 13.84 -6.77 6.04
CA ARG A 693 15.22 -6.73 5.54
C ARG A 693 16.22 -6.44 6.66
N TRP A 694 15.91 -5.49 7.54
CA TRP A 694 16.79 -5.14 8.65
C TRP A 694 16.84 -6.22 9.73
N PHE A 695 15.73 -6.98 9.91
CA PHE A 695 15.78 -8.19 10.76
C PHE A 695 16.78 -9.19 10.20
N ALA A 696 16.72 -9.49 8.91
CA ALA A 696 17.64 -10.42 8.25
C ALA A 696 19.09 -9.92 8.28
N VAL A 697 19.34 -8.62 8.01
CA VAL A 697 20.66 -8.00 8.08
C VAL A 697 21.27 -8.17 9.47
N VAL A 698 20.53 -7.76 10.51
CA VAL A 698 21.04 -7.81 11.89
C VAL A 698 21.17 -9.25 12.39
N GLN A 699 20.26 -10.14 12.03
CA GLN A 699 20.33 -11.57 12.37
C GLN A 699 21.60 -12.22 11.80
N ASN A 700 21.88 -11.97 10.51
CA ASN A 700 23.10 -12.50 9.86
C ASN A 700 24.37 -11.94 10.51
N LEU A 701 24.41 -10.64 10.77
CA LEU A 701 25.56 -10.00 11.38
C LEU A 701 25.72 -10.35 12.86
N ALA A 702 24.64 -10.68 13.58
CA ALA A 702 24.69 -11.10 14.98
C ALA A 702 25.51 -12.39 15.19
N ALA A 703 25.57 -13.25 14.16
CA ALA A 703 26.43 -14.43 14.15
C ALA A 703 27.93 -14.10 13.97
N HIS A 704 28.25 -12.86 13.59
CA HIS A 704 29.63 -12.39 13.32
C HIS A 704 30.00 -11.21 14.23
N PRO A 705 30.36 -11.44 15.49
CA PRO A 705 30.59 -10.38 16.49
C PRO A 705 31.70 -9.40 16.12
N ASP A 706 32.68 -9.83 15.29
CA ASP A 706 33.80 -9.00 14.83
C ASP A 706 33.55 -8.30 13.49
N SER A 707 32.31 -8.33 12.97
CA SER A 707 31.96 -7.67 11.72
C SER A 707 32.25 -6.16 11.79
N PRO A 708 32.83 -5.55 10.74
CA PRO A 708 33.07 -4.11 10.68
C PRO A 708 31.82 -3.25 10.86
N TRP A 709 30.63 -3.81 10.62
CA TRP A 709 29.37 -3.12 10.84
C TRP A 709 29.14 -2.78 12.32
N TRP A 710 29.66 -3.56 13.26
CA TRP A 710 29.55 -3.30 14.69
C TRP A 710 30.53 -2.25 15.20
N ALA A 711 31.68 -2.05 14.54
CA ALA A 711 32.72 -1.14 15.00
C ALA A 711 32.45 0.32 14.57
N ASP A 712 32.57 1.25 15.50
CA ASP A 712 32.63 2.70 15.24
C ASP A 712 33.59 3.37 16.23
N ALA A 713 34.76 3.79 15.73
CA ALA A 713 35.78 4.44 16.54
C ALA A 713 35.34 5.79 17.13
N LYS A 714 34.37 6.51 16.46
CA LYS A 714 33.83 7.78 17.00
C LYS A 714 32.94 7.53 18.20
N LEU A 715 32.30 6.36 18.27
CA LEU A 715 31.49 5.93 19.40
C LEU A 715 32.30 5.17 20.45
N GLY A 716 33.55 4.84 20.18
CA GLY A 716 34.39 4.04 21.06
C GLY A 716 33.98 2.57 21.13
N VAL A 717 33.35 2.06 20.08
CA VAL A 717 32.83 0.68 19.98
C VAL A 717 33.65 -0.12 19.00
N SER A 718 34.01 -1.35 19.37
CA SER A 718 34.92 -2.24 18.58
C SER A 718 34.22 -3.48 18.02
N ASP A 719 33.11 -3.90 18.61
CA ASP A 719 32.48 -5.19 18.37
C ASP A 719 30.95 -5.16 18.62
N ARG A 720 30.28 -6.29 18.32
CA ARG A 720 28.82 -6.46 18.48
C ARG A 720 28.36 -6.17 19.91
N ASP A 721 29.00 -6.77 20.89
CA ASP A 721 28.52 -6.70 22.29
C ASP A 721 28.65 -5.28 22.83
N GLY A 722 29.71 -4.55 22.46
CA GLY A 722 29.86 -3.13 22.76
C GLY A 722 28.80 -2.27 22.09
N MET A 723 28.41 -2.59 20.84
CA MET A 723 27.34 -1.88 20.12
C MET A 723 25.96 -2.15 20.75
N LEU A 724 25.66 -3.41 21.09
CA LEU A 724 24.43 -3.79 21.80
C LEU A 724 24.34 -3.12 23.17
N GLN A 725 25.43 -3.11 23.95
CA GLN A 725 25.45 -2.44 25.27
C GLN A 725 25.15 -0.95 25.12
N ARG A 726 25.82 -0.29 24.18
CA ARG A 726 25.62 1.13 23.93
C ARG A 726 24.18 1.45 23.53
N ALA A 727 23.61 0.71 22.57
CA ALA A 727 22.24 0.89 22.13
C ALA A 727 21.23 0.66 23.27
N ALA A 728 21.48 -0.33 24.14
CA ALA A 728 20.66 -0.61 25.32
C ALA A 728 20.72 0.52 26.37
N ASP A 729 21.88 1.11 26.63
CA ASP A 729 22.02 2.26 27.53
C ASP A 729 21.33 3.50 27.01
N GLN A 730 21.40 3.75 25.71
CA GLN A 730 20.68 4.85 25.04
C GLN A 730 19.17 4.61 25.09
N ALA A 731 18.73 3.40 24.76
CA ALA A 731 17.32 3.02 24.77
C ALA A 731 16.69 3.22 26.17
N TRP A 732 17.39 2.86 27.22
CA TRP A 732 16.92 3.11 28.59
C TRP A 732 16.70 4.60 28.85
N THR A 733 17.64 5.44 28.42
CA THR A 733 17.57 6.90 28.56
C THR A 733 16.43 7.50 27.75
N GLU A 734 16.28 7.07 26.50
CA GLU A 734 15.21 7.52 25.60
C GLU A 734 13.83 7.08 26.09
N ALA A 735 13.65 5.81 26.48
CA ALA A 735 12.40 5.28 27.01
C ALA A 735 11.92 6.05 28.25
N ARG A 736 12.83 6.41 29.16
CA ARG A 736 12.53 7.27 30.29
C ARG A 736 12.06 8.67 29.87
N SER A 737 12.67 9.23 28.84
CA SER A 737 12.27 10.53 28.29
C SER A 737 10.87 10.49 27.68
N LEU A 738 10.56 9.41 26.96
CA LEU A 738 9.26 9.23 26.28
C LEU A 738 8.12 8.87 27.24
N MET A 739 8.39 8.01 28.22
CA MET A 739 7.34 7.36 29.01
C MET A 739 7.43 7.63 30.52
N GLY A 740 8.49 8.31 30.98
CA GLY A 740 8.72 8.68 32.40
C GLY A 740 9.63 7.70 33.11
N ASP A 741 9.94 8.01 34.39
CA ASP A 741 10.98 7.32 35.17
C ASP A 741 10.60 5.91 35.67
N ASP A 742 9.34 5.56 35.67
CA ASP A 742 8.82 4.28 36.20
C ASP A 742 8.60 3.28 35.07
N PRO A 743 9.48 2.26 34.89
CA PRO A 743 9.34 1.27 33.83
C PRO A 743 8.06 0.42 33.91
N ALA A 744 7.48 0.27 35.10
CA ALA A 744 6.22 -0.47 35.30
C ALA A 744 5.01 0.24 34.65
N ARG A 745 5.19 1.48 34.24
CA ARG A 745 4.18 2.30 33.54
C ARG A 745 4.47 2.50 32.07
N TRP A 746 5.54 1.93 31.56
CA TRP A 746 5.85 1.97 30.13
C TRP A 746 4.86 1.09 29.39
N ARG A 747 4.47 1.52 28.20
CA ARG A 747 3.53 0.83 27.33
C ARG A 747 3.92 1.09 25.89
N TRP A 748 3.87 0.05 25.08
CA TRP A 748 4.15 0.17 23.65
C TRP A 748 3.15 1.11 22.97
N ASP A 749 1.85 0.95 23.24
CA ASP A 749 0.76 1.75 22.66
C ASP A 749 0.76 3.24 23.09
N ARG A 750 1.63 3.62 24.01
CA ARG A 750 1.82 5.03 24.39
C ARG A 750 2.69 5.79 23.40
N ILE A 751 3.62 5.12 22.74
CA ILE A 751 4.51 5.69 21.72
C ILE A 751 4.19 5.16 20.33
N HIS A 752 3.61 3.97 20.22
CA HIS A 752 3.16 3.34 19.01
C HIS A 752 1.68 3.67 18.77
N THR A 753 1.45 4.70 17.98
CA THR A 753 0.11 5.22 17.74
C THR A 753 -0.16 5.38 16.25
N LEU A 754 -1.42 5.19 15.87
CA LEU A 754 -1.91 5.33 14.51
C LEU A 754 -2.63 6.66 14.34
N THR A 755 -2.25 7.44 13.35
CA THR A 755 -3.02 8.61 12.88
C THR A 755 -3.56 8.34 11.49
N LEU A 756 -4.87 8.39 11.33
CA LEU A 756 -5.52 8.33 10.02
C LEU A 756 -5.46 9.72 9.37
N THR A 757 -4.70 9.81 8.31
CA THR A 757 -4.41 11.08 7.63
C THR A 757 -5.17 11.17 6.30
N ASN A 758 -5.88 12.28 6.07
CA ASN A 758 -6.49 12.53 4.78
C ASN A 758 -5.41 12.78 3.72
N ALA A 759 -5.40 11.94 2.68
CA ALA A 759 -4.32 11.90 1.68
C ALA A 759 -4.13 13.22 0.90
N SER A 760 -5.17 14.07 0.80
CA SER A 760 -5.12 15.30 0.01
C SER A 760 -4.86 16.57 0.84
N LEU A 761 -5.55 16.72 1.95
CA LEU A 761 -5.55 17.94 2.76
C LEU A 761 -5.08 17.70 4.20
N GLY A 762 -4.87 16.44 4.59
CA GLY A 762 -4.48 16.08 5.96
C GLY A 762 -3.04 16.44 6.34
N VAL A 763 -2.22 16.82 5.37
CA VAL A 763 -0.83 17.30 5.52
C VAL A 763 -0.66 18.72 4.95
N SER A 764 -1.72 19.51 5.00
CA SER A 764 -1.76 20.86 4.41
C SER A 764 -0.90 21.91 5.11
N GLY A 765 -0.40 21.62 6.31
CA GLY A 765 0.25 22.60 7.20
C GLY A 765 -0.74 23.59 7.83
N VAL A 766 -2.06 23.42 7.62
CA VAL A 766 -3.12 24.28 8.15
C VAL A 766 -3.88 23.53 9.24
N ALA A 767 -3.47 23.70 10.50
CA ALA A 767 -3.97 22.91 11.63
C ALA A 767 -5.51 22.80 11.73
N PRO A 768 -6.35 23.82 11.46
CA PRO A 768 -7.80 23.65 11.44
C PRO A 768 -8.31 22.70 10.34
N VAL A 769 -7.66 22.66 9.17
CA VAL A 769 -8.01 21.76 8.07
C VAL A 769 -7.62 20.32 8.41
N GLU A 770 -6.43 20.14 8.96
CA GLU A 770 -5.95 18.83 9.41
C GLU A 770 -6.83 18.27 10.53
N TRP A 771 -7.19 19.11 11.52
CA TRP A 771 -8.13 18.72 12.57
C TRP A 771 -9.52 18.33 12.03
N LEU A 772 -9.99 19.05 11.00
CA LEU A 772 -11.27 18.74 10.36
C LEU A 772 -11.29 17.33 9.75
N LEU A 773 -10.18 16.92 9.14
CA LEU A 773 -10.11 15.74 8.27
C LEU A 773 -9.39 14.54 8.89
N ASN A 774 -8.32 14.74 9.65
CA ASN A 774 -7.55 13.66 10.27
C ASN A 774 -8.22 13.12 11.54
N ARG A 775 -7.90 11.88 11.92
CA ARG A 775 -8.38 11.24 13.16
C ARG A 775 -7.25 10.49 13.85
N GLY A 776 -7.32 10.43 15.19
CA GLY A 776 -6.33 9.81 16.05
C GLY A 776 -5.66 10.82 16.98
N PRO A 777 -4.52 10.48 17.60
CA PRO A 777 -3.85 9.19 17.51
C PRO A 777 -4.61 8.06 18.23
N TYR A 778 -4.62 6.86 17.65
CA TYR A 778 -5.17 5.64 18.24
C TYR A 778 -4.02 4.78 18.79
N PRO A 779 -4.10 4.25 20.00
CA PRO A 779 -3.09 3.32 20.51
C PRO A 779 -3.22 1.97 19.80
N VAL A 780 -2.09 1.37 19.36
CA VAL A 780 -2.08 0.09 18.63
C VAL A 780 -1.01 -0.85 19.18
N SER A 781 -1.23 -2.16 19.01
CA SER A 781 -0.27 -3.25 19.22
C SER A 781 0.45 -3.60 17.92
N GLY A 782 1.32 -4.63 17.94
CA GLY A 782 2.01 -5.14 16.78
C GLY A 782 3.20 -4.28 16.36
N GLY A 783 3.66 -4.46 15.13
CA GLY A 783 4.87 -3.78 14.65
C GLY A 783 5.23 -4.13 13.22
N SER A 784 6.47 -3.81 12.82
CA SER A 784 7.02 -4.18 11.52
C SER A 784 7.33 -5.69 11.50
N SER A 785 6.97 -6.36 10.40
CA SER A 785 7.27 -7.78 10.14
C SER A 785 6.72 -8.79 11.15
N VAL A 786 5.73 -8.39 11.95
CA VAL A 786 4.87 -9.28 12.74
C VAL A 786 3.52 -9.48 12.04
N VAL A 787 2.74 -10.50 12.43
CA VAL A 787 1.49 -10.82 11.71
C VAL A 787 0.48 -9.69 11.85
N GLU A 788 0.26 -9.16 13.07
CA GLU A 788 -0.45 -7.89 13.27
C GLU A 788 0.44 -6.72 12.84
N ALA A 789 0.52 -6.51 11.53
CA ALA A 789 1.50 -5.64 10.89
C ALA A 789 1.14 -4.15 11.00
N ASN A 790 1.12 -3.64 12.22
CA ASN A 790 1.10 -2.19 12.46
C ASN A 790 2.54 -1.65 12.37
N GLY A 791 3.06 -1.59 11.14
CA GLY A 791 4.45 -1.27 10.85
C GLY A 791 4.80 0.19 11.12
N TRP A 792 6.09 0.43 11.39
CA TRP A 792 6.65 1.74 11.66
C TRP A 792 8.07 1.86 11.09
N ASP A 793 8.51 3.09 10.88
CA ASP A 793 9.84 3.41 10.35
C ASP A 793 10.78 3.85 11.48
N ALA A 794 11.76 3.00 11.81
CA ALA A 794 12.73 3.26 12.87
C ALA A 794 13.63 4.48 12.59
N SER A 795 13.76 4.92 11.35
CA SER A 795 14.51 6.12 10.99
C SER A 795 13.72 7.41 11.31
N VAL A 796 12.39 7.32 11.39
CA VAL A 796 11.50 8.46 11.62
C VAL A 796 10.99 8.52 13.07
N GLY A 797 10.50 7.40 13.60
CA GLY A 797 9.91 7.37 14.94
C GLY A 797 9.27 6.04 15.29
N TYR A 798 8.20 6.08 16.09
CA TYR A 798 7.50 4.89 16.59
C TYR A 798 6.04 4.81 16.13
N GLN A 799 5.57 5.77 15.36
CA GLN A 799 4.18 5.83 14.92
C GLN A 799 3.93 4.81 13.82
N ALA A 800 2.78 4.13 13.90
CA ALA A 800 2.35 3.22 12.84
C ALA A 800 1.99 4.02 11.59
N ASP A 801 2.55 3.64 10.45
CA ASP A 801 2.34 4.27 9.14
C ASP A 801 1.84 3.28 8.08
N ARG A 802 1.99 1.98 8.33
CA ARG A 802 1.49 0.85 7.53
C ARG A 802 0.70 -0.07 8.43
N VAL A 803 -0.51 -0.44 8.01
CA VAL A 803 -1.42 -1.19 8.88
C VAL A 803 -2.30 -2.13 8.06
N PRO A 804 -2.88 -3.19 8.63
CA PRO A 804 -3.96 -3.95 8.01
C PRO A 804 -5.10 -3.01 7.60
N SER A 805 -5.13 -2.63 6.32
CA SER A 805 -6.07 -1.64 5.80
C SER A 805 -7.52 -2.14 5.76
N MET A 806 -7.70 -3.46 5.81
CA MET A 806 -8.92 -4.20 6.08
C MET A 806 -8.57 -5.57 6.65
N ARG A 807 -9.53 -6.28 7.25
CA ARG A 807 -9.42 -7.71 7.57
C ARG A 807 -10.68 -8.44 7.13
N MET A 808 -10.53 -9.65 6.61
CA MET A 808 -11.65 -10.52 6.32
C MET A 808 -11.36 -11.97 6.68
N ILE A 809 -12.42 -12.70 7.02
CA ILE A 809 -12.44 -14.15 7.16
C ILE A 809 -13.73 -14.65 6.51
N VAL A 810 -13.60 -15.45 5.45
CA VAL A 810 -14.73 -16.00 4.71
C VAL A 810 -14.94 -17.46 5.10
N ASP A 811 -16.18 -17.81 5.46
CA ASP A 811 -16.63 -19.17 5.77
C ASP A 811 -17.39 -19.75 4.57
N LEU A 812 -16.76 -20.67 3.86
CA LEU A 812 -17.35 -21.29 2.65
C LEU A 812 -18.49 -22.26 2.96
N ALA A 813 -18.75 -22.59 4.22
CA ALA A 813 -19.92 -23.35 4.63
C ALA A 813 -21.20 -22.51 4.68
N ASP A 814 -21.06 -21.23 5.03
CA ASP A 814 -22.17 -20.28 5.15
C ASP A 814 -21.59 -18.85 5.10
N PHE A 815 -21.75 -18.19 3.98
CA PHE A 815 -21.20 -16.84 3.77
C PHE A 815 -21.73 -15.80 4.77
N ASP A 816 -22.92 -15.97 5.34
CA ASP A 816 -23.47 -15.09 6.38
C ASP A 816 -22.74 -15.22 7.73
N ARG A 817 -21.86 -16.22 7.91
CA ARG A 817 -20.97 -16.38 9.07
C ARG A 817 -19.63 -15.69 8.87
N SER A 818 -19.34 -15.20 7.67
CA SER A 818 -18.11 -14.47 7.35
C SER A 818 -18.00 -13.19 8.13
N ARG A 819 -16.76 -12.70 8.28
CA ARG A 819 -16.43 -11.53 9.09
C ARG A 819 -15.55 -10.60 8.30
N TRP A 820 -15.77 -9.31 8.46
CA TRP A 820 -14.93 -8.27 7.86
C TRP A 820 -14.80 -7.03 8.73
N ILE A 821 -13.81 -6.21 8.48
CA ILE A 821 -13.61 -4.88 9.05
C ILE A 821 -12.83 -4.01 8.09
N ASN A 822 -13.13 -2.73 8.04
CA ASN A 822 -12.34 -1.73 7.33
C ASN A 822 -11.57 -0.86 8.36
N LEU A 823 -10.45 -0.30 7.96
CA LEU A 823 -9.64 0.60 8.80
C LEU A 823 -10.42 1.85 9.23
N ALA A 824 -11.20 2.43 8.31
CA ALA A 824 -12.11 3.55 8.56
C ALA A 824 -13.55 3.16 8.20
N GLY A 825 -14.51 4.06 8.40
CA GLY A 825 -15.90 3.81 8.04
C GLY A 825 -16.18 3.85 6.53
N ALA A 826 -17.43 3.61 6.15
CA ALA A 826 -17.86 3.59 4.75
C ALA A 826 -17.86 4.99 4.11
N SER A 827 -18.11 6.04 4.89
CA SER A 827 -18.24 7.43 4.43
C SER A 827 -16.88 8.13 4.28
N GLY A 828 -16.75 8.95 3.23
CA GLY A 828 -15.65 9.90 3.06
C GLY A 828 -15.93 11.30 3.62
N HIS A 829 -17.13 11.53 4.17
CA HIS A 829 -17.52 12.84 4.69
C HIS A 829 -17.10 13.02 6.13
N ALA A 830 -16.26 14.00 6.40
CA ALA A 830 -15.82 14.34 7.76
C ALA A 830 -17.03 14.61 8.67
N PHE A 831 -17.04 14.06 9.87
CA PHE A 831 -18.13 14.11 10.85
C PHE A 831 -19.42 13.39 10.47
N ASP A 832 -19.50 12.67 9.34
CA ASP A 832 -20.54 11.66 9.12
C ASP A 832 -20.38 10.54 10.18
N PRO A 833 -21.48 9.96 10.70
CA PRO A 833 -21.39 8.85 11.67
C PRO A 833 -20.52 7.67 11.18
N HIS A 834 -20.50 7.42 9.86
CA HIS A 834 -19.76 6.34 9.24
C HIS A 834 -18.37 6.78 8.71
N TYR A 835 -17.79 7.86 9.24
CA TYR A 835 -16.43 8.28 8.86
C TYR A 835 -15.35 7.42 9.51
N THR A 836 -15.53 7.05 10.81
CA THR A 836 -14.56 6.28 11.62
C THR A 836 -15.19 5.22 12.52
N ASP A 837 -16.44 4.89 12.32
CA ASP A 837 -17.19 4.00 13.22
C ASP A 837 -16.66 2.55 13.27
N GLN A 838 -15.84 2.14 12.30
CA GLN A 838 -15.16 0.86 12.31
C GLN A 838 -13.78 0.90 12.96
N THR A 839 -13.15 2.08 13.10
CA THR A 839 -11.74 2.20 13.56
C THR A 839 -11.53 1.67 14.98
N ASP A 840 -12.43 1.97 15.91
CA ASP A 840 -12.31 1.49 17.29
C ASP A 840 -12.45 -0.05 17.42
N LEU A 841 -13.24 -0.68 16.56
CA LEU A 841 -13.33 -2.14 16.45
C LEU A 841 -12.04 -2.71 15.84
N TRP A 842 -11.57 -2.06 14.78
CA TRP A 842 -10.33 -2.44 14.08
C TRP A 842 -9.11 -2.43 15.03
N VAL A 843 -8.97 -1.39 15.87
CA VAL A 843 -7.90 -1.26 16.89
C VAL A 843 -7.92 -2.43 17.90
N ARG A 844 -9.09 -2.98 18.19
CA ARG A 844 -9.25 -4.12 19.12
C ARG A 844 -9.24 -5.48 18.42
N ASN A 845 -8.88 -5.53 17.16
CA ASN A 845 -8.95 -6.75 16.33
C ASN A 845 -10.35 -7.38 16.26
N GLU A 846 -11.40 -6.57 16.49
CA GLU A 846 -12.79 -6.98 16.36
C GLU A 846 -13.28 -6.79 14.90
N THR A 847 -14.27 -7.59 14.51
CA THR A 847 -14.82 -7.59 13.17
C THR A 847 -16.33 -7.49 13.17
N LEU A 848 -16.89 -7.00 12.07
CA LEU A 848 -18.33 -6.93 11.81
C LEU A 848 -18.86 -8.23 11.17
N PRO A 849 -20.13 -8.60 11.38
CA PRO A 849 -20.80 -9.61 10.57
C PRO A 849 -20.81 -9.19 9.08
N TRP A 850 -20.68 -10.16 8.21
CA TRP A 850 -20.72 -9.94 6.76
C TRP A 850 -21.98 -10.59 6.19
N ALA A 851 -23.09 -9.84 6.10
CA ALA A 851 -24.33 -10.32 5.52
C ALA A 851 -24.18 -10.47 4.00
N PHE A 852 -24.53 -11.63 3.47
CA PHE A 852 -24.47 -11.94 2.04
C PHE A 852 -25.81 -12.40 1.48
N SER A 853 -26.46 -13.39 2.13
CA SER A 853 -27.75 -13.86 1.66
C SER A 853 -28.78 -12.74 1.64
N ARG A 854 -29.70 -12.78 0.70
CA ARG A 854 -30.77 -11.79 0.59
C ARG A 854 -31.52 -11.61 1.90
N ALA A 855 -31.71 -12.69 2.66
CA ALA A 855 -32.40 -12.67 3.94
C ALA A 855 -31.58 -11.93 5.01
N ALA A 856 -30.27 -12.20 5.11
CA ALA A 856 -29.39 -11.53 6.04
C ALA A 856 -29.22 -10.04 5.71
N VAL A 857 -29.04 -9.70 4.42
CA VAL A 857 -28.94 -8.30 3.95
C VAL A 857 -30.19 -7.49 4.33
N VAL A 858 -31.39 -8.04 4.10
CA VAL A 858 -32.64 -7.35 4.44
C VAL A 858 -32.84 -7.26 5.95
N ALA A 859 -32.48 -8.32 6.70
CA ALA A 859 -32.59 -8.33 8.15
C ALA A 859 -31.61 -7.37 8.84
N GLY A 860 -30.39 -7.21 8.29
CA GLY A 860 -29.33 -6.31 8.77
C GLY A 860 -29.50 -4.85 8.31
N ALA A 861 -30.49 -4.54 7.46
CA ALA A 861 -30.66 -3.21 6.89
C ALA A 861 -31.15 -2.18 7.93
N HIS A 862 -30.35 -1.14 8.15
CA HIS A 862 -30.69 0.04 8.95
C HIS A 862 -31.27 1.17 8.10
N GLN A 863 -30.86 1.25 6.84
CA GLN A 863 -31.31 2.27 5.89
C GLN A 863 -31.66 1.59 4.56
N THR A 864 -32.66 2.13 3.88
CA THR A 864 -33.11 1.63 2.58
C THR A 864 -33.38 2.80 1.63
N LEU A 865 -32.61 2.83 0.55
CA LEU A 865 -32.74 3.79 -0.54
C LEU A 865 -33.20 3.09 -1.81
N THR A 866 -34.20 3.62 -2.47
CA THR A 866 -34.64 3.18 -3.79
C THR A 866 -34.21 4.18 -4.86
N LEU A 867 -33.31 3.77 -5.74
CA LEU A 867 -32.97 4.52 -6.94
C LEU A 867 -33.98 4.17 -8.01
N ARG A 868 -34.72 5.17 -8.52
CA ARG A 868 -35.78 4.98 -9.50
C ARG A 868 -35.35 5.52 -10.86
N PRO A 869 -35.82 4.91 -11.96
CA PRO A 869 -35.71 5.52 -13.28
C PRO A 869 -36.34 6.93 -13.28
N ALA A 870 -35.54 7.94 -13.66
CA ALA A 870 -36.08 9.29 -13.81
C ALA A 870 -37.14 9.33 -14.90
N ARG A 871 -38.25 10.00 -14.64
CA ARG A 871 -39.31 10.23 -15.66
C ARG A 871 -38.67 11.08 -16.77
N ARG A 872 -38.89 10.65 -18.02
CA ARG A 872 -38.45 11.39 -19.22
C ARG A 872 -39.22 12.70 -19.37
#